data_78bcae3e747a783dc80ffbb7774e0ba6
#
_entry.id   78bcae3e747a783dc80ffbb7774e0ba6
#
_cell.length_a   1.000
_cell.length_b   1.000
_cell.length_c   1.000
_cell.angle_alpha   90.00
_cell.angle_beta   90.00
_cell.angle_gamma   90.00
#
_symmetry.space_group_name_H-M   'P 1'
#
loop_
_entity.id
_entity.type
_entity.pdbx_description
1 polymer ?
#
loop_
_entity_poly.entity_id
_entity_poly.type
_entity_poly.pdbx_seq_one_letter_code
_entity_poly.pdbx_strand_id
1 'polypeptide(L)'
;MKRIYFIVVLCTFFQLSTVWAQVRTEFLLEKNWKFTRGDHPNAMQAAFNDGKWQSVTVPHDWAIYGPFSATNDLQEVAITQDGQKEALEHAGRTGGLPFTGVGWYRTQFDMPQFSTGKRAFILFDGAMSNANVYINGAKVGFWPYGYNSFYFDMTEYVKPGEKVTLAVRLENFPESSRWYPGAGLYRNVHVVVTENAYIPVWGTFITTPVVTKEFARVNIKTNLVRPEKTSPEQYSLLTEIRNPNGMKILETRIQLTAFDGECFTQEAIIQTPRLWSPDTPELYTATSFLYDGETLKDEYTTTFGVRSIEIIPDKGLFLNGEKIRFKGVCNHHDLGPLGTAVNDAAIRRQIRILKDMGCNAIRTSHNMPAPELVKACDEMGLMVMAESFDEWAKPKMKNGYNRYFNDWVEKDLVNLVRHFRNNPSVVMWCIGNEVPDQGQEGGSKLVRFLQDICHREDPTRPVTAGMDYGRLVLTNNFAATLDVVGYNYRLPVYEDAYQVLPQQIILGSETASTVSSRGVYKFPVERKAMAKYDDQQSTGYDLEHCGWSNLPEDDFIHQEDLPYCIGEFVWTGFDYLGEPTPYYTDWPSHSSLFGIIDLAGIPKDRYYLYRSHWNKYEKTLHIVPHWTWDGRKGEITPVFVYTNYPSAELFLNGKSQGVRTKEMSVTLHNSSSKEDDAALTRQKRYRLMWMDTRYEPGTVKVVAYDKNGNAVAEKEIHTAGKPHHIELSADRTRLTADGKDLSFINVRVVDKNGNLCPDATHPVKFTVRGAGVYRAASNGNSTDLESFQSPQMKLFGGQLTAIVQTTEQAGPVVFEASTPGVKSATLELISE
;
A
#
# COMPACT_ATOMS: atom_id res chain seq x y z
N MET A 1 -55.39 -44.45 -47.78
CA MET A 1 -54.07 -44.28 -47.23
C MET A 1 -53.31 -43.29 -48.08
N LYS A 2 -53.29 -42.01 -47.68
CA LYS A 2 -52.47 -40.97 -48.30
C LYS A 2 -51.29 -40.65 -47.35
N ARG A 3 -50.06 -40.91 -47.78
CA ARG A 3 -48.86 -40.56 -47.08
C ARG A 3 -48.51 -39.07 -47.36
N ILE A 4 -48.45 -38.28 -46.33
CA ILE A 4 -47.99 -36.87 -46.38
C ILE A 4 -46.48 -36.87 -46.01
N TYR A 5 -45.62 -36.43 -46.91
CA TYR A 5 -44.18 -36.19 -46.63
C TYR A 5 -44.04 -34.78 -46.13
N PHE A 6 -43.52 -34.66 -44.91
CA PHE A 6 -43.04 -33.37 -44.36
C PHE A 6 -41.62 -33.14 -44.82
N ILE A 7 -41.38 -32.14 -45.62
CA ILE A 7 -40.03 -31.63 -45.96
C ILE A 7 -39.66 -30.63 -44.89
N VAL A 8 -38.66 -31.01 -44.02
CA VAL A 8 -38.04 -30.09 -43.10
C VAL A 8 -36.97 -29.35 -43.86
N VAL A 9 -37.17 -28.06 -44.13
CA VAL A 9 -36.13 -27.13 -44.63
C VAL A 9 -35.31 -26.63 -43.44
N LEU A 10 -34.07 -27.13 -43.32
CA LEU A 10 -33.11 -26.69 -42.34
C LEU A 10 -32.52 -25.37 -42.84
N CYS A 11 -33.03 -24.24 -42.37
CA CYS A 11 -32.38 -22.91 -42.55
C CYS A 11 -31.21 -22.82 -41.59
N THR A 12 -30.01 -23.10 -42.06
CA THR A 12 -28.74 -22.73 -41.38
C THR A 12 -28.54 -21.23 -41.46
N PHE A 13 -28.89 -20.53 -40.37
CA PHE A 13 -28.44 -19.16 -40.19
C PHE A 13 -26.95 -19.16 -39.92
N PHE A 14 -26.14 -18.84 -40.91
CA PHE A 14 -24.79 -18.38 -40.72
C PHE A 14 -24.84 -17.01 -40.04
N GLN A 15 -24.70 -16.97 -38.71
CA GLN A 15 -24.33 -15.73 -38.04
C GLN A 15 -22.90 -15.40 -38.51
N LEU A 16 -22.76 -14.53 -39.47
CA LEU A 16 -21.52 -13.81 -39.72
C LEU A 16 -21.32 -12.91 -38.46
N SER A 17 -20.63 -13.44 -37.47
CA SER A 17 -20.00 -12.59 -36.46
C SER A 17 -18.94 -11.77 -37.20
N THR A 18 -19.28 -10.54 -37.56
CA THR A 18 -18.26 -9.53 -37.90
C THR A 18 -17.39 -9.36 -36.66
N VAL A 19 -16.26 -10.04 -36.65
CA VAL A 19 -15.15 -9.72 -35.75
C VAL A 19 -14.70 -8.33 -36.15
N TRP A 20 -15.21 -7.31 -35.46
CA TRP A 20 -14.66 -5.96 -35.57
C TRP A 20 -13.19 -6.08 -35.14
N ALA A 21 -12.26 -5.82 -36.09
CA ALA A 21 -10.86 -5.80 -35.74
C ALA A 21 -10.67 -4.75 -34.64
N GLN A 22 -10.26 -5.19 -33.46
CA GLN A 22 -10.05 -4.33 -32.32
C GLN A 22 -9.01 -3.25 -32.68
N VAL A 23 -9.40 -1.98 -32.64
CA VAL A 23 -8.54 -0.86 -33.07
C VAL A 23 -7.39 -0.65 -32.10
N ARG A 24 -7.62 -0.88 -30.78
CA ARG A 24 -6.61 -0.95 -29.73
C ARG A 24 -6.57 -2.36 -29.16
N THR A 25 -5.39 -2.91 -29.01
CA THR A 25 -5.17 -4.20 -28.31
C THR A 25 -4.19 -3.98 -27.18
N GLU A 26 -4.56 -4.44 -26.01
CA GLU A 26 -3.66 -4.45 -24.84
C GLU A 26 -3.68 -5.84 -24.21
N PHE A 27 -2.51 -6.36 -23.86
CA PHE A 27 -2.38 -7.64 -23.17
C PHE A 27 -1.16 -7.68 -22.27
N LEU A 28 -1.26 -8.51 -21.22
CA LEU A 28 -0.21 -8.71 -20.23
C LEU A 28 0.79 -9.79 -20.67
N LEU A 29 2.06 -9.55 -20.38
CA LEU A 29 3.12 -10.54 -20.49
C LEU A 29 3.41 -11.15 -19.12
N GLU A 30 2.64 -12.14 -18.71
CA GLU A 30 2.74 -12.73 -17.36
C GLU A 30 3.50 -14.06 -17.35
N LYS A 31 3.36 -14.86 -18.39
CA LYS A 31 3.86 -16.25 -18.48
C LYS A 31 5.07 -16.37 -19.40
N ASN A 32 5.72 -17.54 -19.33
CA ASN A 32 6.83 -17.89 -20.23
C ASN A 32 8.08 -17.04 -20.07
N TRP A 33 8.28 -16.41 -18.93
CA TRP A 33 9.51 -15.69 -18.65
C TRP A 33 10.63 -16.63 -18.20
N LYS A 34 11.84 -16.29 -18.60
CA LYS A 34 13.10 -16.88 -18.16
C LYS A 34 13.88 -15.84 -17.37
N PHE A 35 14.40 -16.23 -16.22
CA PHE A 35 15.14 -15.38 -15.30
C PHE A 35 16.48 -15.99 -14.90
N THR A 36 17.50 -15.16 -14.77
CA THR A 36 18.79 -15.52 -14.16
C THR A 36 19.43 -14.32 -13.46
N ARG A 37 20.20 -14.59 -12.42
CA ARG A 37 21.09 -13.60 -11.79
C ARG A 37 22.43 -13.56 -12.50
N GLY A 38 23.15 -12.44 -12.37
CA GLY A 38 24.45 -12.18 -12.97
C GLY A 38 24.35 -11.50 -14.33
N ASP A 39 25.48 -11.00 -14.82
CA ASP A 39 25.54 -10.31 -16.08
C ASP A 39 25.81 -11.28 -17.25
N HIS A 40 25.00 -11.18 -18.27
CA HIS A 40 25.06 -12.00 -19.46
C HIS A 40 25.05 -11.08 -20.71
N PRO A 41 26.23 -10.56 -21.13
CA PRO A 41 26.30 -9.49 -22.13
C PRO A 41 25.62 -9.76 -23.46
N ASN A 42 25.44 -11.04 -23.84
CA ASN A 42 24.77 -11.44 -25.08
C ASN A 42 23.28 -11.80 -24.90
N ALA A 43 22.75 -11.67 -23.69
CA ALA A 43 21.36 -12.08 -23.38
C ALA A 43 20.30 -11.24 -24.09
N MET A 44 20.64 -10.07 -24.62
CA MET A 44 19.76 -9.28 -25.47
C MET A 44 19.47 -9.93 -26.83
N GLN A 45 20.37 -10.80 -27.32
CA GLN A 45 20.25 -11.36 -28.68
C GLN A 45 19.08 -12.36 -28.75
N ALA A 46 18.30 -12.31 -29.85
CA ALA A 46 17.16 -13.21 -30.04
C ALA A 46 17.56 -14.69 -30.04
N ALA A 47 18.74 -15.01 -30.60
CA ALA A 47 19.28 -16.36 -30.70
C ALA A 47 19.97 -16.86 -29.40
N PHE A 48 19.98 -16.06 -28.31
CA PHE A 48 20.59 -16.47 -27.06
C PHE A 48 19.87 -17.68 -26.46
N ASN A 49 20.62 -18.69 -26.01
CA ASN A 49 20.03 -19.88 -25.39
C ASN A 49 19.83 -19.68 -23.89
N ASP A 50 18.58 -19.43 -23.50
CA ASP A 50 18.10 -19.25 -22.12
C ASP A 50 17.45 -20.53 -21.54
N GLY A 51 17.64 -21.69 -22.19
CA GLY A 51 16.99 -22.97 -21.79
C GLY A 51 17.37 -23.46 -20.38
N LYS A 52 18.49 -22.99 -19.81
CA LYS A 52 18.93 -23.30 -18.43
C LYS A 52 18.44 -22.29 -17.40
N TRP A 53 17.83 -21.18 -17.82
CA TRP A 53 17.34 -20.17 -16.90
C TRP A 53 16.07 -20.62 -16.18
N GLN A 54 15.86 -20.09 -15.00
CA GLN A 54 14.66 -20.34 -14.21
C GLN A 54 13.41 -19.88 -14.98
N SER A 55 12.38 -20.73 -15.04
CA SER A 55 11.06 -20.31 -15.51
C SER A 55 10.33 -19.57 -14.40
N VAL A 56 9.83 -18.38 -14.69
CA VAL A 56 9.12 -17.54 -13.75
C VAL A 56 7.86 -16.95 -14.39
N THR A 57 6.94 -16.50 -13.57
CA THR A 57 5.84 -15.60 -13.95
C THR A 57 6.17 -14.18 -13.52
N VAL A 58 5.65 -13.19 -14.22
CA VAL A 58 5.73 -11.75 -13.84
C VAL A 58 4.33 -11.33 -13.40
N PRO A 59 4.19 -10.64 -12.26
CA PRO A 59 5.20 -10.03 -11.38
C PRO A 59 6.12 -11.02 -10.65
N HIS A 60 7.40 -10.67 -10.53
CA HIS A 60 8.43 -11.50 -9.90
C HIS A 60 9.45 -10.66 -9.13
N ASP A 61 9.67 -11.01 -7.87
CA ASP A 61 10.70 -10.47 -7.00
C ASP A 61 11.71 -11.59 -6.69
N TRP A 62 12.95 -11.47 -7.19
CA TRP A 62 13.93 -12.54 -6.97
C TRP A 62 14.58 -12.53 -5.60
N ALA A 63 14.46 -11.40 -4.87
CA ALA A 63 15.14 -11.25 -3.60
C ALA A 63 14.42 -11.97 -2.46
N ILE A 64 13.08 -12.07 -2.51
CA ILE A 64 12.27 -12.63 -1.43
C ILE A 64 12.56 -14.10 -1.11
N TYR A 65 13.17 -14.82 -2.03
CA TYR A 65 13.49 -16.23 -1.86
C TYR A 65 14.70 -16.49 -0.94
N GLY A 66 15.37 -15.44 -0.48
CA GLY A 66 16.49 -15.55 0.45
C GLY A 66 17.75 -16.20 -0.14
N PRO A 67 18.63 -16.73 0.72
CA PRO A 67 18.57 -16.70 2.19
C PRO A 67 18.81 -15.31 2.78
N PHE A 68 18.34 -15.08 4.01
CA PHE A 68 18.72 -13.89 4.77
C PHE A 68 20.22 -13.87 5.07
N SER A 69 20.84 -12.70 5.03
CA SER A 69 22.28 -12.52 5.32
C SER A 69 22.53 -11.20 6.04
N ALA A 70 23.31 -11.26 7.13
CA ALA A 70 23.77 -10.08 7.88
C ALA A 70 24.65 -9.13 7.04
N THR A 71 25.27 -9.65 5.97
CA THR A 71 26.20 -8.89 5.12
C THR A 71 25.57 -8.45 3.80
N ASN A 72 24.32 -8.82 3.54
CA ASN A 72 23.64 -8.34 2.35
C ASN A 72 23.26 -6.87 2.54
N ASP A 73 23.82 -6.01 1.70
CA ASP A 73 23.64 -4.56 1.75
C ASP A 73 23.87 -3.97 3.16
N LEU A 74 24.98 -4.38 3.79
CA LEU A 74 25.44 -3.78 5.05
C LEU A 74 25.79 -2.31 4.81
N GLN A 75 25.07 -1.42 5.50
CA GLN A 75 25.15 0.02 5.26
C GLN A 75 25.93 0.72 6.38
N GLU A 76 26.84 1.60 6.01
CA GLU A 76 27.54 2.48 6.94
C GLU A 76 26.92 3.89 6.86
N VAL A 77 26.06 4.23 7.80
CA VAL A 77 25.29 5.49 7.80
C VAL A 77 25.20 6.08 9.21
N ALA A 78 24.93 7.38 9.30
CA ALA A 78 24.55 8.06 10.54
C ALA A 78 23.03 8.35 10.49
N ILE A 79 22.27 7.82 11.45
CA ILE A 79 20.86 8.16 11.59
C ILE A 79 20.74 9.41 12.44
N THR A 80 20.71 10.57 11.77
CA THR A 80 20.70 11.90 12.43
C THR A 80 19.46 12.12 13.28
N GLN A 81 18.33 11.52 12.92
CA GLN A 81 17.10 11.55 13.72
C GLN A 81 17.26 10.88 15.08
N ASP A 82 18.17 9.90 15.22
CA ASP A 82 18.57 9.27 16.48
C ASP A 82 19.67 10.04 17.22
N GLY A 83 20.11 11.18 16.69
CA GLY A 83 21.20 11.95 17.22
C GLY A 83 22.59 11.36 16.97
N GLN A 84 22.71 10.42 16.04
CA GLN A 84 24.01 9.86 15.64
C GLN A 84 24.81 10.91 14.90
N LYS A 85 26.10 11.07 15.31
CA LYS A 85 27.02 12.04 14.72
C LYS A 85 28.05 11.37 13.80
N GLU A 86 28.25 10.09 13.98
CA GLU A 86 29.20 9.27 13.24
C GLU A 86 28.45 8.12 12.56
N ALA A 87 28.92 7.70 11.39
CA ALA A 87 28.37 6.56 10.69
C ALA A 87 28.66 5.27 11.46
N LEU A 88 27.65 4.41 11.57
CA LEU A 88 27.71 3.08 12.16
C LEU A 88 27.26 2.05 11.12
N GLU A 89 27.73 0.83 11.27
CA GLU A 89 27.25 -0.29 10.45
C GLU A 89 25.84 -0.70 10.88
N HIS A 90 24.94 -0.78 9.90
CA HIS A 90 23.55 -1.15 10.09
C HIS A 90 23.22 -2.41 9.29
N ALA A 91 23.08 -3.55 10.01
CA ALA A 91 22.62 -4.81 9.44
C ALA A 91 21.08 -4.84 9.35
N GLY A 92 20.57 -5.60 8.40
CA GLY A 92 19.11 -5.79 8.23
C GLY A 92 18.32 -4.56 7.77
N ARG A 93 18.97 -3.41 7.53
CA ARG A 93 18.31 -2.15 7.15
C ARG A 93 17.46 -2.28 5.89
N THR A 94 17.87 -3.12 4.95
CA THR A 94 17.13 -3.44 3.72
C THR A 94 16.51 -4.85 3.75
N GLY A 95 16.23 -5.38 4.93
CA GLY A 95 15.62 -6.69 5.13
C GLY A 95 16.57 -7.87 5.12
N GLY A 96 17.88 -7.66 4.91
CA GLY A 96 18.87 -8.74 4.90
C GLY A 96 18.70 -9.77 3.77
N LEU A 97 17.95 -9.46 2.72
CA LEU A 97 17.69 -10.32 1.57
C LEU A 97 18.57 -9.96 0.37
N PRO A 98 19.00 -10.95 -0.45
CA PRO A 98 19.95 -10.75 -1.55
C PRO A 98 19.25 -10.10 -2.76
N PHE A 99 19.20 -8.76 -2.84
CA PHE A 99 18.61 -8.02 -3.96
C PHE A 99 19.63 -7.27 -4.84
N THR A 100 20.85 -7.06 -4.37
CA THR A 100 21.88 -6.34 -5.11
C THR A 100 22.42 -7.11 -6.30
N GLY A 101 22.88 -6.38 -7.34
CA GLY A 101 23.47 -6.95 -8.55
C GLY A 101 22.56 -6.95 -9.76
N VAL A 102 22.99 -7.72 -10.78
CA VAL A 102 22.32 -7.80 -12.08
C VAL A 102 21.37 -8.99 -12.15
N GLY A 103 20.20 -8.76 -12.74
CA GLY A 103 19.25 -9.80 -13.12
C GLY A 103 18.77 -9.61 -14.56
N TRP A 104 18.62 -10.70 -15.29
CA TRP A 104 18.09 -10.72 -16.65
C TRP A 104 16.78 -11.47 -16.73
N TYR A 105 15.81 -10.85 -17.41
CA TYR A 105 14.53 -11.43 -17.79
C TYR A 105 14.44 -11.56 -19.30
N ARG A 106 13.89 -12.68 -19.79
CA ARG A 106 13.63 -12.91 -21.21
C ARG A 106 12.29 -13.57 -21.40
N THR A 107 11.55 -13.17 -22.42
CA THR A 107 10.36 -13.87 -22.87
C THR A 107 10.23 -13.78 -24.40
N GLN A 108 9.42 -14.66 -24.94
CA GLN A 108 8.99 -14.60 -26.33
C GLN A 108 7.47 -14.60 -26.40
N PHE A 109 6.93 -13.74 -27.22
CA PHE A 109 5.50 -13.65 -27.47
C PHE A 109 5.21 -13.39 -28.95
N ASP A 110 4.02 -13.74 -29.38
CA ASP A 110 3.59 -13.51 -30.77
C ASP A 110 2.89 -12.16 -30.85
N MET A 111 3.38 -11.28 -31.74
CA MET A 111 2.70 -10.02 -32.02
C MET A 111 1.34 -10.29 -32.66
N PRO A 112 0.27 -9.60 -32.24
CA PRO A 112 -0.99 -9.67 -32.94
C PRO A 112 -0.85 -9.36 -34.42
N GLN A 113 -1.73 -9.91 -35.26
CA GLN A 113 -1.86 -9.46 -36.65
C GLN A 113 -2.42 -8.04 -36.64
N PHE A 114 -1.76 -7.14 -37.33
CA PHE A 114 -2.22 -5.76 -37.53
C PHE A 114 -1.80 -5.19 -38.89
N SER A 115 -2.55 -4.19 -39.35
CA SER A 115 -2.24 -3.53 -40.62
C SER A 115 -0.97 -2.71 -40.56
N THR A 116 -0.31 -2.51 -41.69
CA THR A 116 0.84 -1.61 -41.84
C THR A 116 0.47 -0.20 -41.38
N GLY A 117 1.32 0.42 -40.57
CA GLY A 117 1.14 1.77 -40.04
C GLY A 117 0.62 1.86 -38.59
N LYS A 118 0.22 0.74 -37.97
CA LYS A 118 -0.07 0.70 -36.52
C LYS A 118 1.19 0.95 -35.70
N ARG A 119 0.96 1.34 -34.42
CA ARG A 119 2.01 1.60 -33.41
C ARG A 119 1.98 0.49 -32.38
N ALA A 120 3.14 0.17 -31.83
CA ALA A 120 3.29 -0.82 -30.77
C ALA A 120 4.15 -0.27 -29.63
N PHE A 121 3.70 -0.46 -28.39
CA PHE A 121 4.37 0.00 -27.19
C PHE A 121 4.56 -1.15 -26.20
N ILE A 122 5.67 -1.10 -25.46
CA ILE A 122 5.90 -1.93 -24.28
C ILE A 122 5.83 -1.04 -23.05
N LEU A 123 4.92 -1.35 -22.12
CA LEU A 123 4.66 -0.61 -20.88
C LEU A 123 5.03 -1.46 -19.67
N PHE A 124 5.75 -0.87 -18.72
CA PHE A 124 6.12 -1.45 -17.43
C PHE A 124 5.47 -0.64 -16.33
N ASP A 125 4.75 -1.29 -15.43
CA ASP A 125 4.19 -0.64 -14.24
C ASP A 125 5.27 -0.37 -13.17
N GLY A 126 6.43 -0.97 -13.32
CA GLY A 126 7.64 -0.77 -12.53
C GLY A 126 8.63 -1.90 -12.73
N ALA A 127 9.92 -1.59 -12.62
CA ALA A 127 11.01 -2.56 -12.82
C ALA A 127 12.21 -2.19 -11.95
N MET A 128 12.54 -3.00 -10.93
CA MET A 128 13.55 -2.70 -9.92
C MET A 128 14.89 -3.32 -10.27
N SER A 129 15.85 -2.49 -10.64
CA SER A 129 15.89 -1.09 -11.05
C SER A 129 16.83 -0.93 -12.26
N ASN A 130 17.07 0.30 -12.74
CA ASN A 130 17.98 0.56 -13.86
C ASN A 130 17.67 -0.30 -15.10
N ALA A 131 16.40 -0.30 -15.50
CA ALA A 131 15.87 -1.18 -16.53
C ALA A 131 16.43 -0.81 -17.92
N ASN A 132 17.19 -1.73 -18.54
CA ASN A 132 17.56 -1.68 -19.94
C ASN A 132 16.68 -2.66 -20.71
N VAL A 133 15.92 -2.16 -21.67
CA VAL A 133 14.93 -2.94 -22.44
C VAL A 133 15.39 -3.16 -23.85
N TYR A 134 15.31 -4.41 -24.32
CA TYR A 134 15.73 -4.83 -25.65
C TYR A 134 14.61 -5.60 -26.35
N ILE A 135 14.35 -5.28 -27.60
CA ILE A 135 13.43 -5.99 -28.51
C ILE A 135 14.21 -6.55 -29.68
N ASN A 136 14.12 -7.87 -29.89
CA ASN A 136 14.80 -8.58 -30.97
C ASN A 136 16.31 -8.29 -31.05
N GLY A 137 16.95 -8.04 -29.90
CA GLY A 137 18.38 -7.74 -29.80
C GLY A 137 18.74 -6.25 -29.85
N ALA A 138 17.81 -5.38 -30.24
CA ALA A 138 18.01 -3.94 -30.30
C ALA A 138 17.58 -3.29 -28.96
N LYS A 139 18.38 -2.34 -28.44
CA LYS A 139 18.02 -1.55 -27.24
C LYS A 139 16.95 -0.53 -27.61
N VAL A 140 15.77 -0.63 -26.97
CA VAL A 140 14.65 0.29 -27.18
C VAL A 140 14.58 1.40 -26.13
N GLY A 141 15.14 1.17 -24.94
CA GLY A 141 15.13 2.20 -23.91
C GLY A 141 15.85 1.84 -22.63
N PHE A 142 15.91 2.84 -21.73
CA PHE A 142 16.45 2.77 -20.38
C PHE A 142 15.57 3.58 -19.43
N TRP A 143 15.28 3.04 -18.23
CA TRP A 143 14.60 3.74 -17.15
C TRP A 143 15.25 3.41 -15.80
N PRO A 144 15.76 4.40 -15.05
CA PRO A 144 16.53 4.14 -13.84
C PRO A 144 15.67 3.92 -12.59
N TYR A 145 14.57 4.69 -12.43
CA TYR A 145 13.77 4.68 -11.21
C TYR A 145 12.78 3.51 -11.20
N GLY A 146 13.06 2.54 -10.32
CA GLY A 146 12.35 1.26 -10.31
C GLY A 146 10.87 1.32 -9.91
N TYR A 147 10.45 2.40 -9.25
CA TYR A 147 9.07 2.57 -8.77
C TYR A 147 8.13 3.23 -9.76
N ASN A 148 8.67 3.80 -10.84
CA ASN A 148 7.86 4.50 -11.83
C ASN A 148 7.29 3.56 -12.88
N SER A 149 6.08 3.88 -13.36
CA SER A 149 5.55 3.30 -14.60
C SER A 149 6.14 4.04 -15.80
N PHE A 150 6.55 3.30 -16.82
CA PHE A 150 7.16 3.86 -18.03
C PHE A 150 6.86 2.99 -19.24
N TYR A 151 6.99 3.56 -20.44
CA TYR A 151 6.79 2.83 -21.70
C TYR A 151 7.77 3.27 -22.79
N PHE A 152 7.97 2.37 -23.74
CA PHE A 152 8.78 2.64 -24.93
C PHE A 152 8.01 2.28 -26.20
N ASP A 153 8.22 3.07 -27.24
CA ASP A 153 7.75 2.76 -28.58
C ASP A 153 8.64 1.66 -29.17
N MET A 154 8.04 0.53 -29.50
CA MET A 154 8.75 -0.60 -30.11
C MET A 154 8.36 -0.85 -31.57
N THR A 155 7.61 0.07 -32.17
CA THR A 155 7.03 -0.07 -33.51
C THR A 155 8.06 -0.48 -34.57
N GLU A 156 9.24 0.13 -34.55
CA GLU A 156 10.30 -0.12 -35.56
C GLU A 156 11.01 -1.47 -35.37
N TYR A 157 10.81 -2.11 -34.20
CA TYR A 157 11.51 -3.33 -33.81
C TYR A 157 10.65 -4.59 -33.99
N VAL A 158 9.36 -4.45 -34.32
CA VAL A 158 8.40 -5.55 -34.41
C VAL A 158 7.64 -5.57 -35.73
N LYS A 159 7.18 -6.75 -36.14
CA LYS A 159 6.31 -6.91 -37.30
C LYS A 159 5.04 -7.67 -36.93
N PRO A 160 3.92 -7.37 -37.60
CA PRO A 160 2.65 -8.08 -37.38
C PRO A 160 2.79 -9.59 -37.52
N GLY A 161 2.26 -10.35 -36.56
CA GLY A 161 2.23 -11.81 -36.56
C GLY A 161 3.59 -12.49 -36.41
N GLU A 162 4.68 -11.75 -36.23
CA GLU A 162 6.00 -12.33 -35.97
C GLU A 162 6.23 -12.55 -34.47
N LYS A 163 7.10 -13.51 -34.17
CA LYS A 163 7.56 -13.78 -32.83
C LYS A 163 8.55 -12.68 -32.39
N VAL A 164 8.30 -12.10 -31.21
CA VAL A 164 9.14 -11.06 -30.59
C VAL A 164 9.89 -11.64 -29.42
N THR A 165 11.18 -11.34 -29.33
CA THR A 165 12.01 -11.60 -28.16
C THR A 165 12.16 -10.30 -27.36
N LEU A 166 11.63 -10.27 -26.13
CA LEU A 166 11.85 -9.22 -25.16
C LEU A 166 12.91 -9.66 -24.15
N ALA A 167 13.95 -8.85 -23.97
CA ALA A 167 14.94 -9.03 -22.93
C ALA A 167 15.04 -7.76 -22.06
N VAL A 168 15.09 -7.93 -20.74
CA VAL A 168 15.20 -6.84 -19.78
C VAL A 168 16.37 -7.13 -18.84
N ARG A 169 17.34 -6.19 -18.78
CA ARG A 169 18.45 -6.21 -17.82
C ARG A 169 18.14 -5.21 -16.72
N LEU A 170 18.11 -5.70 -15.50
CA LEU A 170 17.95 -4.89 -14.29
C LEU A 170 19.24 -4.89 -13.49
N GLU A 171 19.49 -3.80 -12.77
CA GLU A 171 20.67 -3.70 -11.90
C GLU A 171 20.34 -2.93 -10.63
N ASN A 172 20.46 -3.60 -9.49
CA ASN A 172 20.30 -3.01 -8.17
C ASN A 172 21.68 -2.72 -7.57
N PHE A 173 21.92 -1.46 -7.22
CA PHE A 173 23.16 -1.07 -6.54
C PHE A 173 23.03 -1.29 -5.03
N PRO A 174 24.13 -1.65 -4.34
CA PRO A 174 24.19 -1.62 -2.88
C PRO A 174 24.01 -0.18 -2.38
N GLU A 175 23.57 -0.02 -1.15
CA GLU A 175 23.37 1.29 -0.51
C GLU A 175 22.50 2.26 -1.36
N SER A 176 21.43 1.74 -1.97
CA SER A 176 20.49 2.50 -2.81
C SER A 176 19.13 2.72 -2.18
N SER A 177 18.82 2.03 -1.07
CA SER A 177 17.53 2.11 -0.38
C SER A 177 17.71 2.04 1.13
N ARG A 178 16.78 2.60 1.89
CA ARG A 178 16.71 2.52 3.37
C ARG A 178 15.81 1.39 3.87
N TRP A 179 15.03 0.77 2.99
CA TRP A 179 14.11 -0.35 3.25
C TRP A 179 14.31 -1.43 2.21
N TYR A 180 13.60 -2.53 2.30
CA TYR A 180 13.58 -3.59 1.30
C TYR A 180 12.93 -3.12 -0.01
N PRO A 181 13.68 -2.88 -1.08
CA PRO A 181 13.14 -2.39 -2.34
C PRO A 181 12.59 -3.53 -3.21
N GLY A 182 12.89 -4.79 -2.88
CA GLY A 182 12.70 -5.91 -3.78
C GLY A 182 13.63 -5.89 -4.99
N ALA A 183 13.40 -6.77 -5.94
CA ALA A 183 14.21 -6.85 -7.16
C ALA A 183 13.45 -7.57 -8.28
N GLY A 184 13.46 -7.01 -9.49
CA GLY A 184 12.90 -7.69 -10.64
C GLY A 184 11.82 -6.94 -11.39
N LEU A 185 11.17 -7.66 -12.30
CA LEU A 185 9.91 -7.23 -12.91
C LEU A 185 8.79 -7.49 -11.89
N TYR A 186 8.74 -6.67 -10.88
CA TYR A 186 7.88 -6.86 -9.69
C TYR A 186 6.46 -6.29 -9.86
N ARG A 187 6.20 -5.60 -10.98
CA ARG A 187 4.90 -5.11 -11.42
C ARG A 187 4.60 -5.61 -12.83
N ASN A 188 3.41 -5.37 -13.33
CA ASN A 188 2.97 -5.89 -14.62
C ASN A 188 3.75 -5.32 -15.80
N VAL A 189 3.76 -6.08 -16.90
CA VAL A 189 4.32 -5.70 -18.20
C VAL A 189 3.24 -5.86 -19.25
N HIS A 190 2.97 -4.79 -20.03
CA HIS A 190 1.91 -4.72 -21.02
C HIS A 190 2.45 -4.50 -22.42
N VAL A 191 1.78 -5.06 -23.40
CA VAL A 191 1.95 -4.71 -24.81
C VAL A 191 0.69 -3.97 -25.28
N VAL A 192 0.88 -2.79 -25.86
CA VAL A 192 -0.20 -1.97 -26.39
C VAL A 192 0.00 -1.78 -27.89
N VAL A 193 -1.01 -2.11 -28.70
CA VAL A 193 -1.01 -1.91 -30.16
C VAL A 193 -2.16 -1.00 -30.52
N THR A 194 -1.88 0.07 -31.29
CA THR A 194 -2.86 1.09 -31.68
C THR A 194 -2.79 1.37 -33.17
N GLU A 195 -3.78 2.07 -33.72
CA GLU A 195 -3.66 2.71 -35.03
C GLU A 195 -2.61 3.83 -35.01
N ASN A 196 -2.33 4.43 -36.17
CA ASN A 196 -1.40 5.56 -36.31
C ASN A 196 -1.97 6.90 -35.83
N ALA A 197 -3.29 6.98 -35.70
CA ALA A 197 -3.99 8.03 -34.96
C ALA A 197 -4.60 7.40 -33.71
N TYR A 198 -4.18 7.86 -32.54
CA TYR A 198 -4.53 7.21 -31.28
C TYR A 198 -4.46 8.17 -30.08
N ILE A 199 -5.12 7.78 -28.99
CA ILE A 199 -5.01 8.40 -27.66
C ILE A 199 -3.79 7.80 -26.97
N PRO A 200 -2.76 8.59 -26.62
CA PRO A 200 -1.54 8.05 -26.00
C PRO A 200 -1.82 7.41 -24.62
N VAL A 201 -0.87 6.63 -24.15
CA VAL A 201 -0.89 6.08 -22.79
C VAL A 201 -1.05 7.23 -21.78
N TRP A 202 -2.02 7.12 -20.85
CA TRP A 202 -2.43 8.18 -19.90
C TRP A 202 -2.86 9.49 -20.58
N GLY A 203 -3.36 9.42 -21.83
CA GLY A 203 -3.70 10.58 -22.66
C GLY A 203 -5.00 11.28 -22.32
N THR A 204 -5.75 10.80 -21.31
CA THR A 204 -6.99 11.43 -20.86
C THR A 204 -6.79 12.13 -19.52
N PHE A 205 -7.55 13.21 -19.30
CA PHE A 205 -7.65 13.88 -18.01
C PHE A 205 -9.08 14.32 -17.75
N ILE A 206 -9.72 13.69 -16.74
CA ILE A 206 -11.12 13.92 -16.38
C ILE A 206 -11.18 14.67 -15.05
N THR A 207 -11.87 15.81 -15.03
CA THR A 207 -12.03 16.61 -13.84
C THR A 207 -13.51 16.88 -13.56
N THR A 208 -13.85 17.13 -12.30
CA THR A 208 -15.20 17.49 -11.85
C THR A 208 -15.19 18.85 -11.16
N PRO A 209 -15.05 19.96 -11.91
CA PRO A 209 -14.82 21.30 -11.35
C PRO A 209 -16.01 21.85 -10.56
N VAL A 210 -17.20 21.34 -10.79
CA VAL A 210 -18.41 21.68 -10.02
C VAL A 210 -19.11 20.39 -9.65
N VAL A 211 -19.30 20.19 -8.36
CA VAL A 211 -20.01 19.02 -7.81
C VAL A 211 -21.03 19.48 -6.79
N THR A 212 -22.30 19.15 -7.06
CA THR A 212 -23.44 19.35 -6.15
C THR A 212 -24.23 18.05 -6.04
N LYS A 213 -25.25 18.02 -5.20
CA LYS A 213 -26.19 16.88 -5.14
C LYS A 213 -27.07 16.77 -6.39
N GLU A 214 -27.32 17.89 -7.05
CA GLU A 214 -28.19 18.00 -8.21
C GLU A 214 -27.45 17.67 -9.50
N PHE A 215 -26.21 18.14 -9.65
CA PHE A 215 -25.41 17.89 -10.84
C PHE A 215 -23.91 17.95 -10.59
N ALA A 216 -23.16 17.35 -11.50
CA ALA A 216 -21.72 17.53 -11.61
C ALA A 216 -21.36 17.93 -13.03
N ARG A 217 -20.50 18.96 -13.16
CA ARG A 217 -19.84 19.28 -14.44
C ARG A 217 -18.61 18.39 -14.57
N VAL A 218 -18.48 17.72 -15.71
CA VAL A 218 -17.35 16.88 -16.04
C VAL A 218 -16.62 17.48 -17.23
N ASN A 219 -15.33 17.77 -17.08
CA ASN A 219 -14.45 18.19 -18.16
C ASN A 219 -13.54 17.03 -18.54
N ILE A 220 -13.48 16.70 -19.83
CA ILE A 220 -12.67 15.59 -20.37
C ILE A 220 -11.66 16.20 -21.35
N LYS A 221 -10.38 16.16 -20.99
CA LYS A 221 -9.28 16.48 -21.91
C LYS A 221 -8.72 15.19 -22.45
N THR A 222 -8.59 15.10 -23.77
CA THR A 222 -8.05 13.92 -24.45
C THR A 222 -6.95 14.34 -25.40
N ASN A 223 -5.73 13.86 -25.18
CA ASN A 223 -4.61 14.07 -26.08
C ASN A 223 -4.75 13.15 -27.30
N LEU A 224 -4.30 13.62 -28.46
CA LEU A 224 -4.28 12.88 -29.72
C LEU A 224 -2.86 12.82 -30.26
N VAL A 225 -2.44 11.66 -30.70
CA VAL A 225 -1.30 11.47 -31.60
C VAL A 225 -1.84 11.12 -33.00
N ARG A 226 -1.42 11.83 -34.03
CA ARG A 226 -1.85 11.64 -35.42
C ARG A 226 -0.68 11.73 -36.38
N PRO A 227 -0.79 11.18 -37.59
CA PRO A 227 0.22 11.35 -38.62
C PRO A 227 0.42 12.84 -38.96
N GLU A 228 1.67 13.29 -39.11
CA GLU A 228 2.03 14.68 -39.37
C GLU A 228 1.34 15.31 -40.62
N LYS A 229 1.03 14.49 -41.64
CA LYS A 229 0.41 14.93 -42.90
C LYS A 229 -1.12 15.00 -42.85
N THR A 230 -1.75 14.72 -41.72
CA THR A 230 -3.21 14.74 -41.56
C THR A 230 -3.66 16.06 -40.93
N SER A 231 -4.79 16.60 -41.42
CA SER A 231 -5.40 17.78 -40.84
C SER A 231 -6.21 17.40 -39.56
N PRO A 232 -6.18 18.23 -38.50
CA PRO A 232 -7.02 18.02 -37.32
C PRO A 232 -8.49 17.84 -37.63
N GLU A 233 -9.01 18.60 -38.59
CA GLU A 233 -10.43 18.58 -39.00
C GLU A 233 -10.90 17.23 -39.56
N GLN A 234 -10.01 16.29 -39.84
CA GLN A 234 -10.37 14.93 -40.22
C GLN A 234 -10.88 14.09 -39.04
N TYR A 235 -10.53 14.50 -37.84
CA TYR A 235 -10.80 13.70 -36.62
C TYR A 235 -11.97 14.24 -35.80
N SER A 236 -12.78 13.31 -35.27
CA SER A 236 -13.80 13.58 -34.26
C SER A 236 -13.64 12.65 -33.08
N LEU A 237 -14.03 13.13 -31.91
CA LEU A 237 -14.02 12.39 -30.67
C LEU A 237 -15.43 12.26 -30.13
N LEU A 238 -15.89 11.02 -29.93
CA LEU A 238 -17.12 10.67 -29.22
C LEU A 238 -16.72 10.11 -27.85
N THR A 239 -17.25 10.65 -26.76
CA THR A 239 -17.07 10.07 -25.43
C THR A 239 -18.40 9.66 -24.83
N GLU A 240 -18.53 8.38 -24.47
CA GLU A 240 -19.63 7.81 -23.71
C GLU A 240 -19.30 7.77 -22.22
N ILE A 241 -20.21 8.24 -21.35
CA ILE A 241 -20.07 8.08 -19.91
C ILE A 241 -21.09 7.06 -19.40
N ARG A 242 -20.58 6.10 -18.61
CA ARG A 242 -21.38 5.08 -17.93
C ARG A 242 -21.32 5.31 -16.42
N ASN A 243 -22.48 5.12 -15.77
CA ASN A 243 -22.60 5.21 -14.32
C ASN A 243 -21.99 3.99 -13.61
N PRO A 244 -21.90 4.00 -12.26
CA PRO A 244 -21.36 2.87 -11.49
C PRO A 244 -22.03 1.52 -11.71
N ASN A 245 -23.26 1.50 -12.25
CA ASN A 245 -23.95 0.27 -12.63
C ASN A 245 -23.67 -0.17 -14.08
N GLY A 246 -22.75 0.50 -14.79
CA GLY A 246 -22.39 0.19 -16.18
C GLY A 246 -23.37 0.72 -17.23
N MET A 247 -24.42 1.46 -16.83
CA MET A 247 -25.42 2.00 -17.74
C MET A 247 -24.91 3.29 -18.39
N LYS A 248 -25.01 3.40 -19.72
CA LYS A 248 -24.71 4.62 -20.46
C LYS A 248 -25.70 5.71 -20.04
N ILE A 249 -25.21 6.83 -19.57
CA ILE A 249 -26.02 7.97 -19.09
C ILE A 249 -25.94 9.18 -19.99
N LEU A 250 -24.85 9.35 -20.72
CA LEU A 250 -24.66 10.43 -21.69
C LEU A 250 -23.59 10.11 -22.71
N GLU A 251 -23.59 10.88 -23.81
CA GLU A 251 -22.50 10.94 -24.77
C GLU A 251 -22.25 12.39 -25.18
N THR A 252 -21.04 12.70 -25.56
CA THR A 252 -20.64 13.98 -26.14
C THR A 252 -19.75 13.77 -27.34
N ARG A 253 -19.99 14.51 -28.43
CA ARG A 253 -19.19 14.42 -29.65
C ARG A 253 -18.67 15.81 -30.04
N ILE A 254 -17.41 15.86 -30.39
CA ILE A 254 -16.80 17.08 -30.93
C ILE A 254 -16.01 16.76 -32.20
N GLN A 255 -15.94 17.74 -33.10
CA GLN A 255 -15.04 17.75 -34.25
C GLN A 255 -13.79 18.51 -33.87
N LEU A 256 -12.60 17.96 -34.15
CA LEU A 256 -11.35 18.67 -33.92
C LEU A 256 -11.22 19.84 -34.88
N THR A 257 -10.68 20.94 -34.43
CA THR A 257 -10.40 22.12 -35.24
C THR A 257 -8.90 22.43 -35.25
N ALA A 258 -8.46 23.26 -36.20
CA ALA A 258 -7.06 23.68 -36.28
C ALA A 258 -6.57 24.43 -35.05
N PHE A 259 -7.47 24.97 -34.23
CA PHE A 259 -7.16 25.70 -33.00
C PHE A 259 -6.95 24.77 -31.78
N ASP A 260 -7.42 23.53 -31.82
CA ASP A 260 -7.34 22.59 -30.67
C ASP A 260 -5.95 21.95 -30.53
N GLY A 261 -5.06 22.11 -31.54
CA GLY A 261 -3.75 21.48 -31.53
C GLY A 261 -3.84 19.95 -31.46
N GLU A 262 -3.27 19.35 -30.39
CA GLU A 262 -3.28 17.90 -30.17
C GLU A 262 -4.10 17.50 -28.93
N CYS A 263 -4.93 18.39 -28.38
CA CYS A 263 -5.73 18.15 -27.19
C CYS A 263 -7.19 18.57 -27.38
N PHE A 264 -8.10 17.62 -27.32
CA PHE A 264 -9.53 17.87 -27.32
C PHE A 264 -10.03 18.22 -25.93
N THR A 265 -11.02 19.09 -25.82
CA THR A 265 -11.74 19.34 -24.58
C THR A 265 -13.25 19.13 -24.80
N GLN A 266 -13.85 18.24 -24.03
CA GLN A 266 -15.28 17.98 -23.99
C GLN A 266 -15.83 18.34 -22.62
N GLU A 267 -17.07 18.83 -22.58
CA GLU A 267 -17.82 19.10 -21.36
C GLU A 267 -19.09 18.25 -21.33
N ALA A 268 -19.44 17.80 -20.14
CA ALA A 268 -20.64 17.02 -19.88
C ALA A 268 -21.25 17.38 -18.52
N ILE A 269 -22.53 17.14 -18.34
CA ILE A 269 -23.24 17.34 -17.06
C ILE A 269 -23.90 16.02 -16.66
N ILE A 270 -23.48 15.48 -15.53
CA ILE A 270 -24.10 14.33 -14.90
C ILE A 270 -25.17 14.85 -13.93
N GLN A 271 -26.41 14.50 -14.16
CA GLN A 271 -27.54 14.82 -13.26
C GLN A 271 -27.57 13.84 -12.09
N THR A 272 -27.83 14.33 -10.88
CA THR A 272 -27.92 13.56 -9.62
C THR A 272 -26.75 12.56 -9.48
N PRO A 273 -25.49 13.05 -9.44
CA PRO A 273 -24.32 12.18 -9.46
C PRO A 273 -24.22 11.33 -8.19
N ARG A 274 -23.76 10.09 -8.35
CA ARG A 274 -23.31 9.26 -7.23
C ARG A 274 -21.86 9.65 -6.93
N LEU A 275 -21.63 10.19 -5.72
CA LEU A 275 -20.33 10.76 -5.36
C LEU A 275 -19.40 9.68 -4.84
N TRP A 276 -18.13 9.77 -5.24
CA TRP A 276 -17.08 8.95 -4.67
C TRP A 276 -16.68 9.46 -3.27
N SER A 277 -16.59 8.54 -2.31
CA SER A 277 -16.02 8.77 -0.97
C SER A 277 -15.47 7.47 -0.40
N PRO A 278 -14.71 7.48 0.70
CA PRO A 278 -14.28 6.26 1.40
C PRO A 278 -15.45 5.34 1.83
N ASP A 279 -16.60 5.90 2.11
CA ASP A 279 -17.80 5.16 2.52
C ASP A 279 -18.66 4.71 1.31
N THR A 280 -18.58 5.44 0.19
CA THR A 280 -19.33 5.16 -1.06
C THR A 280 -18.40 5.29 -2.27
N PRO A 281 -17.58 4.27 -2.57
CA PRO A 281 -16.55 4.34 -3.62
C PRO A 281 -17.14 4.13 -5.02
N GLU A 282 -17.95 5.06 -5.47
CA GLU A 282 -18.71 5.00 -6.72
C GLU A 282 -17.87 5.43 -7.93
N LEU A 283 -17.71 4.54 -8.91
CA LEU A 283 -16.86 4.74 -10.07
C LEU A 283 -17.65 4.81 -11.36
N TYR A 284 -17.34 5.80 -12.18
CA TYR A 284 -17.82 5.98 -13.54
C TYR A 284 -16.77 5.53 -14.54
N THR A 285 -17.18 5.25 -15.77
CA THR A 285 -16.27 5.04 -16.91
C THR A 285 -16.60 6.01 -18.02
N ALA A 286 -15.56 6.57 -18.64
CA ALA A 286 -15.62 7.36 -19.84
C ALA A 286 -14.87 6.60 -20.95
N THR A 287 -15.57 6.19 -22.01
CA THR A 287 -14.96 5.55 -23.16
C THR A 287 -14.93 6.55 -24.32
N SER A 288 -13.73 6.89 -24.74
CA SER A 288 -13.45 7.84 -25.83
C SER A 288 -13.16 7.09 -27.13
N PHE A 289 -13.95 7.34 -28.17
CA PHE A 289 -13.84 6.78 -29.50
C PHE A 289 -13.30 7.85 -30.44
N LEU A 290 -12.11 7.63 -31.00
CA LEU A 290 -11.48 8.51 -31.99
C LEU A 290 -11.85 8.05 -33.38
N TYR A 291 -12.39 8.95 -34.20
CA TYR A 291 -12.75 8.70 -35.58
C TYR A 291 -11.92 9.56 -36.58
N ASP A 292 -11.59 8.99 -37.69
CA ASP A 292 -11.11 9.66 -38.93
C ASP A 292 -12.23 9.58 -39.96
N GLY A 293 -12.97 10.68 -40.15
CA GLY A 293 -14.26 10.64 -40.80
C GLY A 293 -15.25 9.71 -40.08
N GLU A 294 -15.65 8.61 -40.72
CA GLU A 294 -16.51 7.58 -40.18
C GLU A 294 -15.74 6.35 -39.64
N THR A 295 -14.42 6.32 -39.83
CA THR A 295 -13.58 5.18 -39.47
C THR A 295 -13.10 5.30 -38.04
N LEU A 296 -13.44 4.33 -37.16
CA LEU A 296 -12.93 4.23 -35.82
C LEU A 296 -11.41 3.95 -35.87
N LYS A 297 -10.62 4.77 -35.17
CA LYS A 297 -9.17 4.67 -35.08
C LYS A 297 -8.71 4.23 -33.69
N ASP A 298 -9.41 4.63 -32.63
CA ASP A 298 -9.04 4.24 -31.27
C ASP A 298 -10.23 4.19 -30.35
N GLU A 299 -10.16 3.34 -29.34
CA GLU A 299 -11.09 3.24 -28.22
C GLU A 299 -10.29 3.25 -26.92
N TYR A 300 -10.53 4.23 -26.06
CA TYR A 300 -9.80 4.40 -24.82
C TYR A 300 -10.75 4.60 -23.62
N THR A 301 -10.73 3.67 -22.69
CA THR A 301 -11.59 3.71 -21.49
C THR A 301 -10.82 4.25 -20.28
N THR A 302 -11.42 5.22 -19.59
CA THR A 302 -10.89 5.83 -18.38
C THR A 302 -11.91 5.68 -17.24
N THR A 303 -11.49 5.09 -16.12
CA THR A 303 -12.28 5.08 -14.89
C THR A 303 -12.05 6.38 -14.12
N PHE A 304 -13.11 6.95 -13.54
CA PHE A 304 -13.05 8.15 -12.73
C PHE A 304 -14.13 8.16 -11.64
N GLY A 305 -14.00 9.04 -10.65
CA GLY A 305 -15.02 9.28 -9.63
C GLY A 305 -15.49 10.73 -9.65
N VAL A 306 -16.76 10.96 -9.35
CA VAL A 306 -17.30 12.31 -9.17
C VAL A 306 -17.13 12.72 -7.72
N ARG A 307 -16.32 13.72 -7.45
CA ARG A 307 -16.06 14.25 -6.11
C ARG A 307 -15.51 15.67 -6.16
N SER A 308 -15.68 16.42 -5.04
CA SER A 308 -14.91 17.64 -4.75
C SER A 308 -13.96 17.42 -3.58
N ILE A 309 -12.77 17.99 -3.66
CA ILE A 309 -11.81 18.11 -2.55
C ILE A 309 -11.45 19.57 -2.41
N GLU A 310 -11.59 20.09 -1.19
CA GLU A 310 -11.26 21.46 -0.87
C GLU A 310 -10.44 21.50 0.42
N ILE A 311 -9.35 22.24 0.40
CA ILE A 311 -8.58 22.59 1.58
C ILE A 311 -8.77 24.09 1.81
N ILE A 312 -9.42 24.41 2.92
CA ILE A 312 -9.76 25.81 3.23
C ILE A 312 -8.91 26.24 4.43
N PRO A 313 -8.10 27.30 4.29
CA PRO A 313 -7.33 27.85 5.40
C PRO A 313 -8.18 28.00 6.66
N ASP A 314 -7.63 27.66 7.82
CA ASP A 314 -8.26 27.69 9.15
C ASP A 314 -9.50 26.80 9.33
N LYS A 315 -10.08 26.26 8.24
CA LYS A 315 -11.28 25.40 8.31
C LYS A 315 -10.97 23.92 8.16
N GLY A 316 -9.93 23.57 7.38
CA GLY A 316 -9.49 22.19 7.20
C GLY A 316 -9.81 21.59 5.83
N LEU A 317 -9.88 20.25 5.80
CA LEU A 317 -10.14 19.43 4.60
C LEU A 317 -11.62 19.10 4.46
N PHE A 318 -12.15 19.28 3.24
CA PHE A 318 -13.52 18.95 2.88
C PHE A 318 -13.56 17.98 1.69
N LEU A 319 -14.34 16.94 1.80
CA LEU A 319 -14.67 16.01 0.72
C LEU A 319 -16.18 16.10 0.46
N ASN A 320 -16.57 16.43 -0.78
CA ASN A 320 -17.97 16.60 -1.17
C ASN A 320 -18.72 17.61 -0.28
N GLY A 321 -18.03 18.65 0.19
CA GLY A 321 -18.57 19.67 1.09
C GLY A 321 -18.65 19.27 2.57
N GLU A 322 -18.30 18.04 2.93
CA GLU A 322 -18.27 17.58 4.32
C GLU A 322 -16.84 17.67 4.90
N LYS A 323 -16.70 18.25 6.10
CA LYS A 323 -15.40 18.31 6.78
C LYS A 323 -14.96 16.92 7.18
N ILE A 324 -13.74 16.55 6.77
CA ILE A 324 -13.11 15.27 7.12
C ILE A 324 -11.71 15.50 7.70
N ARG A 325 -11.14 14.45 8.28
CA ARG A 325 -9.71 14.35 8.63
C ARG A 325 -9.14 13.06 8.09
N PHE A 326 -7.87 13.10 7.70
CA PHE A 326 -7.14 11.87 7.42
C PHE A 326 -6.97 11.05 8.70
N LYS A 327 -7.38 9.81 8.66
CA LYS A 327 -7.07 8.74 9.58
C LYS A 327 -6.25 7.74 8.80
N GLY A 328 -5.02 8.15 8.49
CA GLY A 328 -4.17 7.51 7.52
C GLY A 328 -3.05 6.69 8.13
N VAL A 329 -2.47 5.82 7.31
CA VAL A 329 -1.24 5.12 7.60
C VAL A 329 -0.25 5.29 6.46
N CYS A 330 1.04 5.28 6.78
CA CYS A 330 2.12 5.11 5.83
C CYS A 330 2.30 3.61 5.55
N ASN A 331 2.47 3.22 4.30
CA ASN A 331 2.79 1.84 3.94
C ASN A 331 3.94 1.79 2.94
N HIS A 332 4.91 0.94 3.20
CA HIS A 332 5.85 0.48 2.18
C HIS A 332 5.14 -0.45 1.18
N HIS A 333 5.80 -0.71 0.06
CA HIS A 333 5.21 -1.42 -1.08
C HIS A 333 5.34 -2.94 -1.02
N ASP A 334 6.06 -3.50 -0.03
CA ASP A 334 6.14 -4.94 0.12
C ASP A 334 4.84 -5.54 0.71
N LEU A 335 4.62 -6.79 0.40
CA LEU A 335 3.46 -7.59 0.84
C LEU A 335 3.90 -8.63 1.89
N GLY A 336 4.86 -8.25 2.75
CA GLY A 336 5.44 -9.13 3.76
C GLY A 336 6.11 -10.37 3.15
N PRO A 337 5.69 -11.60 3.49
CA PRO A 337 6.32 -12.83 3.01
C PRO A 337 6.23 -13.07 1.50
N LEU A 338 5.43 -12.29 0.79
CA LEU A 338 5.32 -12.32 -0.68
C LEU A 338 6.35 -11.43 -1.37
N GLY A 339 7.07 -10.58 -0.62
CA GLY A 339 7.99 -9.59 -1.17
C GLY A 339 7.27 -8.44 -1.86
N THR A 340 7.89 -7.89 -2.90
CA THR A 340 7.36 -6.72 -3.63
C THR A 340 6.58 -7.09 -4.89
N ALA A 341 6.60 -8.36 -5.30
CA ALA A 341 5.82 -8.82 -6.46
C ALA A 341 4.32 -8.55 -6.25
N VAL A 342 3.76 -7.66 -7.06
CA VAL A 342 2.37 -7.20 -6.93
C VAL A 342 1.39 -8.35 -7.01
N ASN A 343 0.44 -8.39 -6.08
CA ASN A 343 -0.68 -9.33 -6.06
C ASN A 343 -1.95 -8.64 -5.57
N ASP A 344 -2.99 -8.62 -6.39
CA ASP A 344 -4.26 -7.92 -6.12
C ASP A 344 -4.96 -8.44 -4.85
N ALA A 345 -4.98 -9.76 -4.64
CA ALA A 345 -5.62 -10.38 -3.47
C ALA A 345 -4.93 -9.95 -2.15
N ALA A 346 -3.59 -9.87 -2.15
CA ALA A 346 -2.81 -9.42 -0.99
C ALA A 346 -3.03 -7.93 -0.70
N ILE A 347 -3.02 -7.08 -1.72
CA ILE A 347 -3.29 -5.64 -1.61
C ILE A 347 -4.69 -5.42 -1.06
N ARG A 348 -5.71 -6.06 -1.62
CA ARG A 348 -7.09 -5.95 -1.15
C ARG A 348 -7.27 -6.44 0.29
N ARG A 349 -6.50 -7.47 0.70
CA ARG A 349 -6.48 -7.89 2.11
C ARG A 349 -5.94 -6.80 3.01
N GLN A 350 -4.81 -6.17 2.68
CA GLN A 350 -4.26 -5.06 3.47
C GLN A 350 -5.30 -3.93 3.60
N ILE A 351 -5.95 -3.54 2.51
CA ILE A 351 -6.98 -2.49 2.51
C ILE A 351 -8.17 -2.88 3.41
N ARG A 352 -8.66 -4.14 3.36
CA ARG A 352 -9.75 -4.60 4.24
C ARG A 352 -9.39 -4.47 5.72
N ILE A 353 -8.19 -4.89 6.11
CA ILE A 353 -7.72 -4.81 7.49
C ILE A 353 -7.64 -3.35 7.96
N LEU A 354 -7.11 -2.45 7.10
CA LEU A 354 -7.04 -1.02 7.43
C LEU A 354 -8.42 -0.38 7.55
N LYS A 355 -9.36 -0.71 6.67
CA LYS A 355 -10.74 -0.21 6.75
C LYS A 355 -11.48 -0.72 7.99
N ASP A 356 -11.27 -1.98 8.39
CA ASP A 356 -11.84 -2.52 9.65
C ASP A 356 -11.29 -1.77 10.88
N MET A 357 -10.04 -1.34 10.85
CA MET A 357 -9.48 -0.46 11.88
C MET A 357 -10.13 0.94 11.89
N GLY A 358 -10.79 1.37 10.82
CA GLY A 358 -11.36 2.70 10.66
C GLY A 358 -10.43 3.68 9.92
N CYS A 359 -9.37 3.18 9.31
CA CYS A 359 -8.49 3.93 8.42
C CYS A 359 -9.26 4.38 7.17
N ASN A 360 -9.00 5.61 6.71
CA ASN A 360 -9.62 6.19 5.52
C ASN A 360 -8.61 6.66 4.46
N ALA A 361 -7.30 6.53 4.73
CA ALA A 361 -6.26 7.01 3.83
C ALA A 361 -4.96 6.20 3.92
N ILE A 362 -4.19 6.15 2.83
CA ILE A 362 -2.84 5.59 2.75
C ILE A 362 -1.89 6.64 2.17
N ARG A 363 -0.71 6.79 2.77
CA ARG A 363 0.46 7.44 2.17
C ARG A 363 1.39 6.36 1.62
N THR A 364 1.76 6.47 0.35
CA THR A 364 2.64 5.48 -0.32
C THR A 364 4.10 5.82 -0.05
N SER A 365 4.62 5.32 1.07
CA SER A 365 5.96 5.67 1.58
C SER A 365 7.04 4.79 0.98
N HIS A 366 8.19 5.30 0.54
CA HIS A 366 8.40 6.69 0.12
C HIS A 366 8.69 6.66 -1.37
N ASN A 367 7.71 6.23 -2.16
CA ASN A 367 7.86 5.95 -3.59
C ASN A 367 6.51 5.90 -4.31
N MET A 368 6.57 5.87 -5.63
CA MET A 368 5.40 5.81 -6.50
C MET A 368 4.64 4.50 -6.31
N PRO A 369 3.29 4.55 -6.14
CA PRO A 369 2.47 3.37 -5.89
C PRO A 369 2.39 2.44 -7.09
N ALA A 370 2.05 1.16 -6.83
CA ALA A 370 1.61 0.25 -7.88
C ALA A 370 0.20 0.64 -8.37
N PRO A 371 -0.08 0.52 -9.70
CA PRO A 371 -1.41 0.79 -10.25
C PRO A 371 -2.52 -0.03 -9.58
N GLU A 372 -2.24 -1.28 -9.21
CA GLU A 372 -3.17 -2.18 -8.52
C GLU A 372 -3.57 -1.64 -7.14
N LEU A 373 -2.63 -1.02 -6.40
CA LEU A 373 -2.94 -0.41 -5.11
C LEU A 373 -3.90 0.76 -5.28
N VAL A 374 -3.63 1.66 -6.22
CA VAL A 374 -4.47 2.85 -6.45
C VAL A 374 -5.85 2.43 -6.95
N LYS A 375 -5.92 1.47 -7.88
CA LYS A 375 -7.18 0.88 -8.35
C LYS A 375 -7.98 0.25 -7.21
N ALA A 376 -7.34 -0.54 -6.35
CA ALA A 376 -8.00 -1.14 -5.20
C ALA A 376 -8.50 -0.07 -4.20
N CYS A 377 -7.76 1.03 -4.01
CA CYS A 377 -8.20 2.17 -3.20
C CYS A 377 -9.40 2.90 -3.82
N ASP A 378 -9.44 3.06 -5.16
CA ASP A 378 -10.60 3.60 -5.86
C ASP A 378 -11.85 2.75 -5.62
N GLU A 379 -11.74 1.44 -5.76
CA GLU A 379 -12.85 0.48 -5.69
C GLU A 379 -13.31 0.17 -4.26
N MET A 380 -12.41 0.22 -3.30
CA MET A 380 -12.69 -0.14 -1.90
C MET A 380 -12.86 1.08 -0.99
N GLY A 381 -12.58 2.28 -1.47
CA GLY A 381 -12.77 3.52 -0.74
C GLY A 381 -11.67 3.79 0.30
N LEU A 382 -10.44 4.06 -0.15
CA LEU A 382 -9.39 4.68 0.65
C LEU A 382 -8.81 5.89 -0.11
N MET A 383 -8.59 6.99 0.57
CA MET A 383 -7.87 8.12 0.00
C MET A 383 -6.37 7.78 -0.10
N VAL A 384 -5.70 8.33 -1.11
CA VAL A 384 -4.27 8.10 -1.34
C VAL A 384 -3.55 9.45 -1.39
N MET A 385 -2.55 9.61 -0.53
CA MET A 385 -1.48 10.58 -0.71
C MET A 385 -0.37 9.88 -1.48
N ALA A 386 -0.32 10.14 -2.80
CA ALA A 386 0.64 9.49 -3.69
C ALA A 386 1.99 10.20 -3.60
N GLU A 387 2.99 9.48 -3.08
CA GLU A 387 4.33 10.02 -2.88
C GLU A 387 5.26 9.62 -4.02
N SER A 388 6.19 10.52 -4.37
CA SER A 388 7.12 10.34 -5.49
C SER A 388 8.50 9.85 -5.05
N PHE A 389 9.17 10.58 -4.14
CA PHE A 389 10.60 10.39 -3.86
C PHE A 389 10.93 10.47 -2.37
N ASP A 390 11.87 9.61 -1.92
CA ASP A 390 12.45 9.68 -0.57
C ASP A 390 13.61 10.70 -0.48
N GLU A 391 14.26 11.00 -1.60
CA GLU A 391 15.35 11.99 -1.68
C GLU A 391 15.30 12.76 -3.00
N TRP A 392 15.92 13.98 -2.99
CA TRP A 392 16.05 14.80 -4.18
C TRP A 392 17.50 14.90 -4.64
N ALA A 393 17.99 16.14 -4.86
CA ALA A 393 19.33 16.40 -5.33
C ALA A 393 20.41 16.08 -4.27
N LYS A 394 20.07 16.16 -2.98
CA LYS A 394 20.96 15.77 -1.89
C LYS A 394 20.72 14.33 -1.48
N PRO A 395 21.79 13.52 -1.38
CA PRO A 395 21.64 12.10 -1.07
C PRO A 395 21.23 11.85 0.39
N LYS A 396 20.37 10.87 0.60
CA LYS A 396 20.22 10.12 1.84
C LYS A 396 21.04 8.83 1.77
N MET A 397 21.10 8.25 0.57
CA MET A 397 21.82 7.02 0.29
C MET A 397 22.91 7.26 -0.76
N LYS A 398 24.02 6.53 -0.64
CA LYS A 398 25.18 6.66 -1.53
C LYS A 398 24.85 6.45 -3.00
N ASN A 399 24.01 5.46 -3.30
CA ASN A 399 23.56 5.10 -4.63
C ASN A 399 22.06 5.33 -4.83
N GLY A 400 21.45 6.29 -4.12
CA GLY A 400 20.04 6.58 -4.18
C GLY A 400 19.60 7.33 -5.44
N TYR A 401 18.36 7.86 -5.41
CA TYR A 401 17.75 8.55 -6.53
C TYR A 401 18.43 9.88 -6.90
N ASN A 402 19.13 10.49 -5.95
CA ASN A 402 19.89 11.72 -6.16
C ASN A 402 20.81 11.67 -7.40
N ARG A 403 21.29 10.48 -7.77
CA ARG A 403 22.13 10.24 -8.98
C ARG A 403 21.41 10.52 -10.28
N TYR A 404 20.08 10.45 -10.28
CA TYR A 404 19.22 10.59 -11.45
C TYR A 404 18.38 11.86 -11.42
N PHE A 405 18.31 12.52 -10.26
CA PHE A 405 17.39 13.61 -9.99
C PHE A 405 17.40 14.67 -11.11
N ASN A 406 18.55 15.20 -11.48
CA ASN A 406 18.64 16.30 -12.45
C ASN A 406 18.12 15.93 -13.84
N ASP A 407 18.30 14.70 -14.29
CA ASP A 407 17.99 14.26 -15.65
C ASP A 407 16.61 13.59 -15.76
N TRP A 408 16.08 13.10 -14.63
CA TRP A 408 14.91 12.21 -14.65
C TRP A 408 13.72 12.71 -13.84
N VAL A 409 13.90 13.60 -12.87
CA VAL A 409 12.84 13.97 -11.93
C VAL A 409 11.58 14.49 -12.61
N GLU A 410 11.68 15.31 -13.66
CA GLU A 410 10.52 15.79 -14.38
C GLU A 410 9.79 14.65 -15.12
N LYS A 411 10.54 13.76 -15.81
CA LYS A 411 9.96 12.60 -16.50
C LYS A 411 9.23 11.68 -15.53
N ASP A 412 9.86 11.41 -14.38
CA ASP A 412 9.30 10.54 -13.36
C ASP A 412 8.04 11.14 -12.75
N LEU A 413 8.07 12.42 -12.38
CA LEU A 413 6.93 13.08 -11.75
C LEU A 413 5.76 13.28 -12.72
N VAL A 414 6.04 13.60 -13.99
CA VAL A 414 5.03 13.68 -15.06
C VAL A 414 4.33 12.33 -15.24
N ASN A 415 5.07 11.23 -15.28
CA ASN A 415 4.49 9.90 -15.40
C ASN A 415 3.60 9.56 -14.21
N LEU A 416 4.06 9.82 -12.97
CA LEU A 416 3.25 9.62 -11.76
C LEU A 416 1.91 10.35 -11.86
N VAL A 417 1.95 11.67 -12.14
CA VAL A 417 0.74 12.48 -12.16
C VAL A 417 -0.18 12.06 -13.30
N ARG A 418 0.33 11.88 -14.53
CA ARG A 418 -0.49 11.47 -15.68
C ARG A 418 -1.14 10.11 -15.48
N HIS A 419 -0.42 9.17 -14.87
CA HIS A 419 -0.95 7.83 -14.60
C HIS A 419 -2.14 7.89 -13.66
N PHE A 420 -2.05 8.66 -12.56
CA PHE A 420 -3.02 8.58 -11.47
C PHE A 420 -3.98 9.78 -11.35
N ARG A 421 -3.88 10.81 -12.18
CA ARG A 421 -4.73 12.01 -12.07
C ARG A 421 -6.23 11.76 -12.30
N ASN A 422 -6.61 10.62 -12.89
CA ASN A 422 -8.00 10.23 -13.07
C ASN A 422 -8.56 9.40 -11.90
N ASN A 423 -7.69 8.88 -11.02
CA ASN A 423 -8.09 8.05 -9.89
C ASN A 423 -8.68 8.90 -8.77
N PRO A 424 -9.96 8.70 -8.37
CA PRO A 424 -10.60 9.53 -7.37
C PRO A 424 -10.02 9.33 -5.97
N SER A 425 -9.42 8.18 -5.68
CA SER A 425 -8.73 7.91 -4.41
C SER A 425 -7.53 8.82 -4.19
N VAL A 426 -6.79 9.18 -5.26
CA VAL A 426 -5.64 10.10 -5.15
C VAL A 426 -6.16 11.49 -4.84
N VAL A 427 -5.86 11.98 -3.64
CA VAL A 427 -6.36 13.26 -3.13
C VAL A 427 -5.27 14.31 -2.93
N MET A 428 -4.01 13.89 -2.96
CA MET A 428 -2.85 14.75 -2.72
C MET A 428 -1.60 14.16 -3.36
N TRP A 429 -0.74 15.01 -3.90
CA TRP A 429 0.60 14.65 -4.36
C TRP A 429 1.61 14.96 -3.28
N CYS A 430 2.47 14.00 -2.92
CA CYS A 430 3.59 14.21 -2.03
C CYS A 430 4.89 14.16 -2.84
N ILE A 431 5.61 15.28 -2.90
CA ILE A 431 6.77 15.42 -3.78
C ILE A 431 8.09 14.98 -3.13
N GLY A 432 8.09 14.66 -1.84
CA GLY A 432 9.31 14.21 -1.16
C GLY A 432 9.10 13.89 0.30
N ASN A 433 9.99 13.03 0.83
CA ASN A 433 10.04 12.66 2.23
C ASN A 433 11.36 13.10 2.86
N GLU A 434 11.32 13.91 3.93
CA GLU A 434 12.48 14.26 4.78
C GLU A 434 13.75 14.58 3.97
N VAL A 435 13.55 15.22 2.82
CA VAL A 435 14.65 15.49 1.88
C VAL A 435 15.70 16.41 2.52
N PRO A 436 17.00 16.09 2.45
CA PRO A 436 18.05 16.96 3.03
C PRO A 436 18.09 18.37 2.41
N ASP A 437 17.48 18.52 1.25
CA ASP A 437 17.31 19.81 0.55
C ASP A 437 16.50 20.83 1.34
N GLN A 438 15.70 20.41 2.35
CA GLN A 438 14.99 21.30 3.29
C GLN A 438 15.92 22.30 4.00
N GLY A 439 17.15 21.89 4.30
CA GLY A 439 18.15 22.71 4.98
C GLY A 439 19.08 23.47 4.04
N GLN A 440 18.90 23.39 2.73
CA GLN A 440 19.80 23.97 1.74
C GLN A 440 19.31 25.33 1.23
N GLU A 441 20.27 26.21 0.88
CA GLU A 441 19.97 27.38 0.07
C GLU A 441 19.42 26.94 -1.30
N GLY A 442 18.23 27.36 -1.64
CA GLY A 442 17.55 26.96 -2.88
C GLY A 442 16.60 25.78 -2.73
N GLY A 443 16.46 25.16 -1.56
CA GLY A 443 15.48 24.10 -1.31
C GLY A 443 14.05 24.52 -1.67
N SER A 444 13.65 25.73 -1.33
CA SER A 444 12.35 26.30 -1.71
C SER A 444 12.15 26.45 -3.23
N LYS A 445 13.23 26.63 -4.01
CA LYS A 445 13.16 26.66 -5.48
C LYS A 445 12.90 25.28 -6.05
N LEU A 446 13.47 24.22 -5.44
CA LEU A 446 13.17 22.84 -5.83
C LEU A 446 11.73 22.48 -5.50
N VAL A 447 11.22 22.86 -4.32
CA VAL A 447 9.79 22.71 -3.98
C VAL A 447 8.93 23.35 -5.07
N ARG A 448 9.19 24.62 -5.42
CA ARG A 448 8.45 25.33 -6.46
C ARG A 448 8.48 24.60 -7.78
N PHE A 449 9.65 24.17 -8.22
CA PHE A 449 9.82 23.45 -9.49
C PHE A 449 9.02 22.16 -9.53
N LEU A 450 9.08 21.34 -8.47
CA LEU A 450 8.35 20.06 -8.42
C LEU A 450 6.83 20.28 -8.30
N GLN A 451 6.41 21.25 -7.50
CA GLN A 451 5.00 21.62 -7.36
C GLN A 451 4.42 22.14 -8.68
N ASP A 452 5.17 22.98 -9.42
CA ASP A 452 4.76 23.51 -10.71
C ASP A 452 4.58 22.40 -11.77
N ILE A 453 5.39 21.32 -11.71
CA ILE A 453 5.18 20.12 -12.54
C ILE A 453 3.84 19.46 -12.17
N CYS A 454 3.58 19.24 -10.89
CA CYS A 454 2.32 18.64 -10.44
C CYS A 454 1.12 19.48 -10.89
N HIS A 455 1.14 20.81 -10.68
CA HIS A 455 0.05 21.71 -11.07
C HIS A 455 -0.13 21.81 -12.57
N ARG A 456 0.94 21.72 -13.35
CA ARG A 456 0.87 21.69 -14.82
C ARG A 456 0.13 20.46 -15.33
N GLU A 457 0.41 19.30 -14.74
CA GLU A 457 -0.20 18.02 -15.15
C GLU A 457 -1.55 17.77 -14.48
N ASP A 458 -1.77 18.30 -13.27
CA ASP A 458 -3.01 18.20 -12.49
C ASP A 458 -3.18 19.42 -11.54
N PRO A 459 -3.88 20.45 -11.96
CA PRO A 459 -4.15 21.63 -11.13
C PRO A 459 -5.26 21.42 -10.09
N THR A 460 -5.81 20.19 -9.96
CA THR A 460 -6.99 19.94 -9.10
C THR A 460 -6.64 19.35 -7.73
N ARG A 461 -5.42 18.90 -7.53
CA ARG A 461 -4.96 18.32 -6.27
C ARG A 461 -3.84 19.13 -5.65
N PRO A 462 -3.87 19.30 -4.32
CA PRO A 462 -2.81 20.00 -3.60
C PRO A 462 -1.52 19.16 -3.53
N VAL A 463 -0.42 19.87 -3.33
CA VAL A 463 0.92 19.30 -3.21
C VAL A 463 1.46 19.50 -1.79
N THR A 464 2.09 18.46 -1.25
CA THR A 464 2.76 18.46 0.05
C THR A 464 4.14 17.80 -0.03
N ALA A 465 4.90 17.89 1.06
CA ALA A 465 6.10 17.10 1.33
C ALA A 465 6.15 16.74 2.82
N GLY A 466 6.71 15.58 3.16
CA GLY A 466 6.97 15.22 4.55
C GLY A 466 8.22 15.94 5.07
N MET A 467 8.06 16.89 6.01
CA MET A 467 9.14 17.75 6.52
C MET A 467 9.52 17.37 7.95
N ASP A 468 10.82 17.20 8.21
CA ASP A 468 11.36 16.90 9.55
C ASP A 468 12.28 17.99 10.14
N TYR A 469 12.65 19.02 9.39
CA TYR A 469 13.53 20.08 9.88
C TYR A 469 12.82 21.15 10.75
N GLY A 470 11.60 20.86 11.18
CA GLY A 470 10.86 21.62 12.20
C GLY A 470 10.78 23.12 11.90
N ARG A 471 11.43 23.91 12.77
CA ARG A 471 11.41 25.39 12.66
C ARG A 471 12.20 25.95 11.48
N LEU A 472 13.21 25.24 10.97
CA LEU A 472 14.02 25.75 9.86
C LEU A 472 13.17 25.98 8.60
N VAL A 473 12.27 25.07 8.28
CA VAL A 473 11.39 25.16 7.10
C VAL A 473 10.39 26.32 7.18
N LEU A 474 10.15 26.87 8.38
CA LEU A 474 9.31 28.06 8.57
C LEU A 474 10.02 29.34 8.12
N THR A 475 11.36 29.38 8.19
CA THR A 475 12.16 30.61 7.99
C THR A 475 12.81 30.70 6.61
N ASN A 476 12.91 29.58 5.87
CA ASN A 476 13.59 29.52 4.56
C ASN A 476 12.63 29.40 3.37
N ASN A 477 11.33 29.64 3.58
CA ASN A 477 10.24 29.53 2.60
C ASN A 477 9.99 28.11 2.05
N PHE A 478 10.61 27.06 2.58
CA PHE A 478 10.36 25.70 2.12
C PHE A 478 8.89 25.31 2.36
N ALA A 479 8.42 25.39 3.61
CA ALA A 479 7.05 25.09 3.98
C ALA A 479 6.02 26.05 3.35
N ALA A 480 6.35 27.35 3.29
CA ALA A 480 5.45 28.39 2.75
C ALA A 480 5.18 28.22 1.24
N THR A 481 6.00 27.46 0.52
CA THR A 481 5.84 27.23 -0.93
C THR A 481 4.83 26.12 -1.24
N LEU A 482 4.67 25.14 -0.34
CA LEU A 482 3.76 24.01 -0.50
C LEU A 482 2.29 24.44 -0.40
N ASP A 483 1.38 23.70 -1.03
CA ASP A 483 -0.06 23.92 -0.83
C ASP A 483 -0.52 23.45 0.55
N VAL A 484 0.06 22.35 1.05
CA VAL A 484 -0.24 21.75 2.36
C VAL A 484 1.03 21.58 3.16
N VAL A 485 0.98 22.00 4.42
CA VAL A 485 2.10 21.88 5.36
C VAL A 485 2.09 20.48 5.98
N GLY A 486 2.98 19.60 5.51
CA GLY A 486 3.15 18.24 6.02
C GLY A 486 4.33 18.12 6.96
N TYR A 487 4.11 17.75 8.23
CA TYR A 487 5.18 17.51 9.20
C TYR A 487 5.30 16.03 9.56
N ASN A 488 6.55 15.55 9.59
CA ASN A 488 6.91 14.26 10.16
C ASN A 488 7.34 14.50 11.62
N TYR A 489 6.59 13.96 12.61
CA TYR A 489 6.91 13.95 14.06
C TYR A 489 7.17 15.29 14.74
N ARG A 490 6.77 16.41 14.19
CA ARG A 490 7.10 17.75 14.71
C ARG A 490 5.95 18.44 15.44
N LEU A 491 5.22 17.68 16.27
CA LEU A 491 4.09 18.19 17.09
C LEU A 491 4.37 19.53 17.78
N PRO A 492 5.56 19.77 18.42
CA PRO A 492 5.85 21.05 19.09
C PRO A 492 5.94 22.27 18.15
N VAL A 493 5.90 22.06 16.83
CA VAL A 493 5.99 23.15 15.83
C VAL A 493 4.63 23.48 15.24
N TYR A 494 3.60 22.69 15.46
CA TYR A 494 2.28 22.84 14.82
C TYR A 494 1.66 24.23 15.06
N GLU A 495 1.68 24.71 16.32
CA GLU A 495 1.11 26.01 16.67
C GLU A 495 1.91 27.17 16.05
N ASP A 496 3.25 27.11 16.10
CA ASP A 496 4.12 28.08 15.45
C ASP A 496 3.88 28.12 13.93
N ALA A 497 3.81 26.95 13.30
CA ALA A 497 3.58 26.83 11.86
C ALA A 497 2.22 27.41 11.45
N TYR A 498 1.18 27.12 12.21
CA TYR A 498 -0.15 27.69 11.99
C TYR A 498 -0.15 29.23 12.05
N GLN A 499 0.60 29.81 12.99
CA GLN A 499 0.65 31.26 13.16
C GLN A 499 1.41 31.99 12.04
N VAL A 500 2.45 31.35 11.47
CA VAL A 500 3.36 32.05 10.53
C VAL A 500 3.15 31.69 9.07
N LEU A 501 2.56 30.52 8.78
CA LEU A 501 2.42 30.04 7.41
C LEU A 501 1.06 30.42 6.79
N PRO A 502 1.04 30.82 5.51
CA PRO A 502 -0.18 31.31 4.84
C PRO A 502 -1.27 30.25 4.68
N GLN A 503 -0.91 28.97 4.68
CA GLN A 503 -1.84 27.85 4.51
C GLN A 503 -2.81 27.71 5.68
N GLN A 504 -2.35 28.04 6.91
CA GLN A 504 -3.14 27.93 8.16
C GLN A 504 -3.80 26.56 8.35
N ILE A 505 -3.14 25.52 7.90
CA ILE A 505 -3.51 24.11 8.07
C ILE A 505 -2.26 23.28 8.28
N ILE A 506 -2.38 22.22 9.08
CA ILE A 506 -1.28 21.30 9.37
C ILE A 506 -1.72 19.87 9.10
N LEU A 507 -0.85 19.12 8.44
CA LEU A 507 -0.97 17.69 8.22
C LEU A 507 0.14 16.96 8.98
N GLY A 508 -0.20 15.96 9.79
CA GLY A 508 0.77 14.97 10.25
C GLY A 508 1.07 14.01 9.11
N SER A 509 2.05 14.37 8.26
CA SER A 509 2.42 13.55 7.09
C SER A 509 3.08 12.24 7.50
N GLU A 510 3.68 12.20 8.72
CA GLU A 510 4.19 10.99 9.36
C GLU A 510 4.15 11.16 10.88
N THR A 511 3.49 10.23 11.58
CA THR A 511 3.24 10.32 13.02
C THR A 511 3.55 9.00 13.73
N ALA A 512 3.73 9.07 15.05
CA ALA A 512 3.75 7.95 15.98
C ALA A 512 4.58 6.73 15.52
N SER A 513 5.91 6.89 15.34
CA SER A 513 6.83 5.72 15.24
C SER A 513 6.92 5.01 16.59
N THR A 514 5.82 4.40 17.00
CA THR A 514 5.71 3.54 18.18
C THR A 514 6.12 2.14 17.78
N VAL A 515 6.99 1.52 18.54
CA VAL A 515 7.50 0.17 18.26
C VAL A 515 6.84 -0.86 19.16
N SER A 516 6.47 -2.00 18.59
CA SER A 516 5.94 -3.15 19.36
C SER A 516 6.09 -4.46 18.60
N SER A 517 6.24 -5.55 19.34
CA SER A 517 6.19 -6.93 18.88
C SER A 517 4.91 -7.59 19.35
N ARG A 518 4.21 -8.30 18.45
CA ARG A 518 2.95 -8.97 18.77
C ARG A 518 3.11 -10.00 19.89
N GLY A 519 2.32 -9.84 20.97
CA GLY A 519 2.27 -10.79 22.09
C GLY A 519 3.48 -10.79 23.01
N VAL A 520 4.38 -9.81 22.86
CA VAL A 520 5.56 -9.63 23.73
C VAL A 520 5.30 -8.48 24.72
N TYR A 521 5.64 -8.69 25.99
CA TYR A 521 5.41 -7.66 27.00
C TYR A 521 6.61 -7.57 27.94
N LYS A 522 7.05 -6.33 28.23
CA LYS A 522 8.20 -6.05 29.09
C LYS A 522 7.75 -5.39 30.39
N PHE A 523 8.47 -5.67 31.46
CA PHE A 523 8.18 -5.17 32.81
C PHE A 523 9.44 -4.54 33.42
N PRO A 524 9.32 -3.48 34.25
CA PRO A 524 8.11 -2.73 34.57
C PRO A 524 7.53 -2.00 33.34
N VAL A 525 6.21 -1.73 33.34
CA VAL A 525 5.51 -1.05 32.25
C VAL A 525 5.69 0.45 32.41
N GLU A 526 6.48 1.03 31.50
CA GLU A 526 6.90 2.44 31.52
C GLU A 526 6.99 2.99 30.09
N ARG A 527 6.77 4.29 29.92
CA ARG A 527 7.09 4.97 28.65
C ARG A 527 8.60 5.03 28.44
N LYS A 528 9.07 4.55 27.28
CA LYS A 528 10.51 4.53 26.97
C LYS A 528 10.74 4.89 25.48
N ALA A 529 11.74 5.74 25.24
CA ALA A 529 12.27 5.98 23.90
C ALA A 529 13.47 5.04 23.63
N MET A 530 13.53 4.45 22.43
CA MET A 530 14.65 3.63 21.95
C MET A 530 15.04 2.48 22.90
N ALA A 531 14.04 1.85 23.54
CA ALA A 531 14.30 0.71 24.45
C ALA A 531 14.83 -0.49 23.66
N LYS A 532 15.88 -1.11 24.17
CA LYS A 532 16.49 -2.34 23.61
C LYS A 532 16.46 -3.46 24.61
N TYR A 533 16.22 -4.69 24.14
CA TYR A 533 16.16 -5.91 24.93
C TYR A 533 16.96 -7.03 24.26
N ASP A 534 17.47 -7.98 25.02
CA ASP A 534 18.33 -9.07 24.53
C ASP A 534 17.65 -9.96 23.48
N ASP A 535 16.34 -10.09 23.56
CA ASP A 535 15.53 -10.85 22.58
C ASP A 535 15.18 -10.05 21.31
N GLN A 536 15.63 -8.82 21.20
CA GLN A 536 15.37 -7.89 20.08
C GLN A 536 13.87 -7.73 19.80
N GLN A 537 13.03 -7.72 20.85
CA GLN A 537 11.58 -7.51 20.78
C GLN A 537 11.17 -6.31 21.63
N SER A 538 10.18 -5.55 21.18
CA SER A 538 9.61 -4.40 21.90
C SER A 538 8.28 -4.73 22.56
N THR A 539 7.89 -3.98 23.62
CA THR A 539 6.67 -4.30 24.37
C THR A 539 5.38 -4.01 23.62
N GLY A 540 4.40 -4.90 23.71
CA GLY A 540 3.04 -4.73 23.18
C GLY A 540 2.14 -3.80 24.02
N TYR A 541 2.64 -3.20 25.10
CA TYR A 541 1.89 -2.18 25.84
C TYR A 541 1.75 -0.84 25.11
N ASP A 542 2.39 -0.69 23.94
CA ASP A 542 2.37 0.51 23.11
C ASP A 542 2.83 1.77 23.87
N LEU A 543 3.91 1.65 24.64
CA LEU A 543 4.56 2.71 25.41
C LEU A 543 6.03 2.91 25.04
N GLU A 544 6.50 2.21 23.98
CA GLU A 544 7.86 2.37 23.46
C GLU A 544 7.79 3.07 22.10
N HIS A 545 8.67 4.05 21.88
CA HIS A 545 8.72 4.82 20.65
C HIS A 545 10.15 5.19 20.25
N CYS A 546 10.33 5.64 19.01
CA CYS A 546 11.62 6.13 18.51
C CYS A 546 12.00 7.47 19.14
N GLY A 547 13.30 7.79 19.14
CA GLY A 547 13.83 9.03 19.71
C GLY A 547 13.30 10.31 19.07
N TRP A 548 12.94 10.22 17.79
CA TRP A 548 12.37 11.35 17.01
C TRP A 548 10.84 11.45 17.09
N SER A 549 10.17 10.51 17.79
CA SER A 549 8.74 10.32 17.74
C SER A 549 8.07 10.36 19.12
N ASN A 550 6.83 9.96 19.18
CA ASN A 550 5.92 10.03 20.32
C ASN A 550 4.95 8.84 20.33
N LEU A 551 4.07 8.79 21.32
CA LEU A 551 3.01 7.78 21.40
C LEU A 551 1.77 8.22 20.58
N PRO A 552 0.88 7.27 20.18
CA PRO A 552 -0.31 7.60 19.39
C PRO A 552 -1.21 8.67 20.02
N GLU A 553 -1.36 8.67 21.34
CA GLU A 553 -2.22 9.64 22.02
C GLU A 553 -1.69 11.06 21.99
N ASP A 554 -0.39 11.24 21.79
CA ASP A 554 0.21 12.57 21.58
C ASP A 554 -0.26 13.16 20.24
N ASP A 555 -0.39 12.32 19.21
CA ASP A 555 -0.96 12.73 17.93
C ASP A 555 -2.47 12.91 18.00
N PHE A 556 -3.20 11.98 18.61
CA PHE A 556 -4.66 12.06 18.76
C PHE A 556 -5.08 13.39 19.41
N ILE A 557 -4.41 13.79 20.50
CA ILE A 557 -4.78 15.03 21.22
C ILE A 557 -4.50 16.28 20.38
N HIS A 558 -3.42 16.30 19.57
CA HIS A 558 -3.16 17.39 18.65
C HIS A 558 -4.22 17.45 17.54
N GLN A 559 -4.58 16.29 16.96
CA GLN A 559 -5.61 16.23 15.91
C GLN A 559 -6.99 16.67 16.43
N GLU A 560 -7.32 16.37 17.69
CA GLU A 560 -8.61 16.73 18.27
C GLU A 560 -8.68 18.18 18.77
N ASP A 561 -7.64 18.63 19.47
CA ASP A 561 -7.66 19.92 20.16
C ASP A 561 -7.26 21.09 19.25
N LEU A 562 -6.58 20.82 18.10
CA LEU A 562 -6.18 21.83 17.13
C LEU A 562 -7.07 21.77 15.88
N PRO A 563 -8.03 22.69 15.69
CA PRO A 563 -9.04 22.60 14.63
C PRO A 563 -8.47 22.72 13.20
N TYR A 564 -7.27 23.26 13.05
CA TYR A 564 -6.55 23.43 11.79
C TYR A 564 -5.72 22.19 11.40
N CYS A 565 -5.66 21.16 12.24
CA CYS A 565 -5.10 19.87 11.87
C CYS A 565 -6.06 19.10 10.96
N ILE A 566 -5.57 18.68 9.79
CA ILE A 566 -6.38 17.98 8.77
C ILE A 566 -6.25 16.46 8.81
N GLY A 567 -5.53 15.93 9.80
CA GLY A 567 -5.36 14.51 10.02
C GLY A 567 -3.90 14.07 10.08
N GLU A 568 -3.72 12.77 10.07
CA GLU A 568 -2.41 12.12 10.28
C GLU A 568 -2.21 10.91 9.36
N PHE A 569 -0.94 10.55 9.15
CA PHE A 569 -0.51 9.29 8.54
C PHE A 569 0.49 8.61 9.47
N VAL A 570 0.06 7.53 10.10
CA VAL A 570 0.84 6.83 11.12
C VAL A 570 1.97 6.01 10.51
N TRP A 571 3.14 6.05 11.08
CA TRP A 571 4.29 5.21 10.74
C TRP A 571 4.28 3.94 11.60
N THR A 572 3.85 2.72 11.11
CA THR A 572 3.24 2.42 9.83
C THR A 572 1.98 1.56 9.99
N GLY A 573 1.23 1.34 8.91
CA GLY A 573 0.09 0.43 8.93
C GLY A 573 0.52 -1.02 9.15
N PHE A 574 1.51 -1.49 8.39
CA PHE A 574 2.08 -2.83 8.49
C PHE A 574 3.56 -2.77 8.84
N ASP A 575 4.06 -3.77 9.57
CA ASP A 575 5.49 -4.03 9.55
C ASP A 575 5.92 -4.37 8.12
N TYR A 576 7.12 -3.97 7.77
CA TYR A 576 7.72 -4.16 6.46
C TYR A 576 9.15 -4.70 6.60
N LEU A 577 9.67 -5.26 5.53
CA LEU A 577 11.05 -5.74 5.49
C LEU A 577 12.02 -4.54 5.50
N GLY A 578 13.02 -4.62 6.37
CA GLY A 578 13.98 -3.53 6.59
C GLY A 578 13.66 -2.64 7.79
N GLU A 579 14.50 -1.65 8.02
CA GLU A 579 14.45 -0.67 9.10
C GLU A 579 14.10 -1.25 10.48
N PRO A 580 14.86 -2.22 11.00
CA PRO A 580 14.54 -2.92 12.24
C PRO A 580 14.82 -2.08 13.49
N THR A 581 14.33 -0.85 13.56
CA THR A 581 14.49 0.07 14.68
C THR A 581 13.80 -0.45 15.94
N PRO A 582 14.46 -0.43 17.13
CA PRO A 582 15.75 0.17 17.43
C PRO A 582 16.97 -0.76 17.22
N TYR A 583 16.79 -1.91 16.56
CA TYR A 583 17.78 -3.00 16.49
C TYR A 583 18.60 -3.04 15.19
N TYR A 584 18.70 -1.98 14.42
CA TYR A 584 19.37 -1.96 13.11
C TYR A 584 20.89 -2.16 13.14
N THR A 585 21.51 -2.20 14.33
CA THR A 585 22.89 -2.66 14.53
C THR A 585 22.94 -4.09 15.08
N ASP A 586 21.79 -4.70 15.37
CA ASP A 586 21.68 -5.93 16.13
C ASP A 586 21.03 -7.04 15.26
N TRP A 587 21.86 -7.74 14.49
CA TRP A 587 21.41 -8.93 13.76
C TRP A 587 20.96 -10.04 14.75
N PRO A 588 19.87 -10.79 14.50
CA PRO A 588 19.20 -10.99 13.20
C PRO A 588 17.95 -10.12 12.93
N SER A 589 17.75 -9.05 13.66
CA SER A 589 16.61 -8.18 13.39
C SER A 589 16.66 -7.61 11.96
N HIS A 590 15.61 -7.83 11.14
CA HIS A 590 15.62 -7.53 9.71
C HIS A 590 14.29 -7.00 9.17
N SER A 591 13.28 -6.86 10.03
CA SER A 591 12.03 -6.20 9.68
C SER A 591 11.67 -5.12 10.70
N SER A 592 10.82 -4.17 10.30
CA SER A 592 10.38 -3.10 11.17
C SER A 592 9.51 -3.62 12.33
N LEU A 593 9.43 -2.81 13.39
CA LEU A 593 8.54 -2.99 14.54
C LEU A 593 7.48 -1.88 14.63
N PHE A 594 7.42 -1.00 13.64
CA PHE A 594 6.54 0.17 13.60
C PHE A 594 5.09 -0.18 13.31
N GLY A 595 4.84 -1.27 12.58
CA GLY A 595 3.52 -1.64 12.10
C GLY A 595 2.47 -1.72 13.21
N ILE A 596 1.28 -1.19 12.93
CA ILE A 596 0.06 -1.45 13.71
C ILE A 596 -0.34 -2.93 13.55
N ILE A 597 0.00 -3.50 12.41
CA ILE A 597 -0.19 -4.90 12.03
C ILE A 597 1.20 -5.48 11.77
N ASP A 598 1.47 -6.71 12.20
CA ASP A 598 2.77 -7.34 12.03
C ASP A 598 3.05 -7.80 10.58
N LEU A 599 4.28 -8.27 10.33
CA LEU A 599 4.70 -8.75 8.99
C LEU A 599 3.90 -9.96 8.49
N ALA A 600 3.28 -10.73 9.39
CA ALA A 600 2.37 -11.82 9.05
C ALA A 600 0.96 -11.33 8.69
N GLY A 601 0.70 -10.02 8.79
CA GLY A 601 -0.61 -9.41 8.60
C GLY A 601 -1.57 -9.74 9.74
N ILE A 602 -1.06 -9.93 10.96
CA ILE A 602 -1.84 -10.16 12.18
C ILE A 602 -1.85 -8.87 13.01
N PRO A 603 -3.01 -8.37 13.45
CA PRO A 603 -3.10 -7.19 14.30
C PRO A 603 -2.27 -7.31 15.58
N LYS A 604 -1.49 -6.25 15.91
CA LYS A 604 -0.88 -6.05 17.22
C LYS A 604 -1.90 -5.40 18.15
N ASP A 605 -1.59 -5.27 19.47
CA ASP A 605 -2.53 -4.65 20.41
C ASP A 605 -2.88 -3.21 20.01
N ARG A 606 -1.91 -2.46 19.49
CA ARG A 606 -2.10 -1.09 19.01
C ARG A 606 -3.15 -0.96 17.90
N TYR A 607 -3.41 -1.99 17.13
CA TYR A 607 -4.51 -2.01 16.17
C TYR A 607 -5.86 -1.70 16.84
N TYR A 608 -6.08 -2.27 18.02
CA TYR A 608 -7.33 -2.06 18.76
C TYR A 608 -7.40 -0.69 19.44
N LEU A 609 -6.23 -0.06 19.74
CA LEU A 609 -6.18 1.33 20.19
C LEU A 609 -6.67 2.25 19.07
N TYR A 610 -6.09 2.15 17.86
CA TYR A 610 -6.53 2.92 16.68
C TYR A 610 -7.98 2.60 16.33
N ARG A 611 -8.38 1.32 16.32
CA ARG A 611 -9.75 0.92 16.03
C ARG A 611 -10.75 1.53 17.02
N SER A 612 -10.42 1.58 18.29
CA SER A 612 -11.28 2.19 19.32
C SER A 612 -11.43 3.70 19.14
N HIS A 613 -10.50 4.35 18.44
CA HIS A 613 -10.49 5.79 18.18
C HIS A 613 -11.03 6.14 16.78
N TRP A 614 -10.70 5.37 15.77
CA TRP A 614 -10.99 5.70 14.37
C TRP A 614 -12.28 5.07 13.83
N ASN A 615 -12.60 3.83 14.24
CA ASN A 615 -13.80 3.15 13.75
C ASN A 615 -15.07 3.72 14.39
N LYS A 616 -15.90 4.35 13.57
CA LYS A 616 -17.16 4.96 14.00
C LYS A 616 -18.36 4.01 13.91
N TYR A 617 -18.21 2.86 13.23
CA TYR A 617 -19.29 1.93 12.95
C TYR A 617 -19.37 0.80 13.98
N GLU A 618 -18.23 0.28 14.41
CA GLU A 618 -18.15 -0.85 15.33
C GLU A 618 -17.46 -0.48 16.62
N LYS A 619 -17.93 -1.09 17.71
CA LYS A 619 -17.34 -0.91 19.02
C LYS A 619 -16.16 -1.86 19.24
N THR A 620 -15.16 -1.38 19.94
CA THR A 620 -13.97 -2.13 20.35
C THR A 620 -13.98 -2.32 21.85
N LEU A 621 -13.63 -3.52 22.30
CA LEU A 621 -13.31 -3.83 23.69
C LEU A 621 -12.16 -4.84 23.67
N HIS A 622 -10.93 -4.37 23.92
CA HIS A 622 -9.72 -5.17 23.83
C HIS A 622 -8.90 -5.10 25.12
N ILE A 623 -8.45 -6.25 25.62
CA ILE A 623 -7.71 -6.39 26.87
C ILE A 623 -6.24 -6.63 26.54
N VAL A 624 -5.33 -5.89 27.15
CA VAL A 624 -3.88 -5.97 27.08
C VAL A 624 -3.33 -6.15 28.49
N PRO A 625 -2.41 -7.09 28.71
CA PRO A 625 -1.81 -8.10 27.84
C PRO A 625 -2.64 -9.39 27.78
N HIS A 626 -2.13 -10.44 27.12
CA HIS A 626 -2.62 -11.81 27.36
C HIS A 626 -2.45 -12.20 28.85
N TRP A 627 -3.16 -13.24 29.31
CA TRP A 627 -3.15 -13.59 30.73
C TRP A 627 -2.57 -14.98 30.98
N THR A 628 -1.39 -15.26 30.38
CA THR A 628 -0.64 -16.50 30.56
C THR A 628 0.82 -16.16 30.85
N TRP A 629 1.25 -16.33 32.11
CA TRP A 629 2.58 -15.95 32.58
C TRP A 629 3.12 -17.01 33.57
N ASP A 630 4.10 -17.79 33.09
CA ASP A 630 4.81 -18.72 34.00
C ASP A 630 5.73 -17.93 34.94
N GLY A 631 5.70 -18.26 36.21
CA GLY A 631 6.59 -17.71 37.26
C GLY A 631 6.26 -16.31 37.76
N ARG A 632 5.25 -15.60 37.19
CA ARG A 632 4.91 -14.22 37.60
C ARG A 632 3.83 -14.08 38.65
N LYS A 633 3.35 -15.17 39.23
CA LYS A 633 2.27 -15.10 40.24
C LYS A 633 2.55 -14.09 41.37
N GLY A 634 1.65 -13.15 41.57
CA GLY A 634 1.74 -12.07 42.58
C GLY A 634 2.52 -10.83 42.11
N GLU A 635 3.18 -10.87 40.95
CA GLU A 635 3.90 -9.72 40.42
C GLU A 635 2.96 -8.69 39.76
N ILE A 636 3.35 -7.42 39.83
CA ILE A 636 2.60 -6.35 39.15
C ILE A 636 2.58 -6.61 37.65
N THR A 637 1.38 -6.70 37.10
CA THR A 637 1.10 -6.93 35.68
C THR A 637 -0.06 -6.00 35.32
N PRO A 638 0.24 -4.77 34.88
CA PRO A 638 -0.77 -3.79 34.46
C PRO A 638 -1.73 -4.34 33.40
N VAL A 639 -3.01 -3.94 33.52
CA VAL A 639 -4.02 -4.26 32.51
C VAL A 639 -4.48 -2.98 31.83
N PHE A 640 -4.40 -2.93 30.51
CA PHE A 640 -4.94 -1.85 29.69
C PHE A 640 -6.16 -2.35 28.92
N VAL A 641 -7.11 -1.45 28.70
CA VAL A 641 -8.29 -1.74 27.89
C VAL A 641 -8.45 -0.66 26.84
N TYR A 642 -8.41 -1.08 25.57
CA TYR A 642 -8.66 -0.21 24.41
C TYR A 642 -10.13 -0.32 24.01
N THR A 643 -10.86 0.77 24.12
CA THR A 643 -12.31 0.74 23.92
C THR A 643 -12.88 2.09 23.50
N ASN A 644 -14.02 2.06 22.77
CA ASN A 644 -14.84 3.26 22.49
C ASN A 644 -15.77 3.61 23.68
N TYR A 645 -15.94 2.73 24.66
CA TYR A 645 -16.80 3.00 25.81
C TYR A 645 -16.14 3.98 26.78
N PRO A 646 -16.91 4.82 27.49
CA PRO A 646 -16.34 5.83 28.37
C PRO A 646 -15.72 5.25 29.65
N SER A 647 -16.18 4.11 30.12
CA SER A 647 -15.67 3.45 31.34
C SER A 647 -15.81 1.94 31.27
N ALA A 648 -15.03 1.26 32.12
CA ALA A 648 -15.15 -0.18 32.30
C ALA A 648 -14.68 -0.58 33.73
N GLU A 649 -15.13 -1.75 34.18
CA GLU A 649 -14.69 -2.41 35.41
C GLU A 649 -13.91 -3.66 35.05
N LEU A 650 -12.77 -3.83 35.71
CA LEU A 650 -11.91 -4.99 35.59
C LEU A 650 -12.17 -5.98 36.71
N PHE A 651 -12.26 -7.25 36.36
CA PHE A 651 -12.38 -8.36 37.31
C PHE A 651 -11.25 -9.37 37.14
N LEU A 652 -10.61 -9.78 38.21
CA LEU A 652 -9.67 -10.90 38.24
C LEU A 652 -10.27 -12.03 39.05
N ASN A 653 -10.47 -13.18 38.44
CA ASN A 653 -11.09 -14.34 39.09
C ASN A 653 -12.39 -13.98 39.83
N GLY A 654 -13.23 -13.13 39.21
CA GLY A 654 -14.48 -12.64 39.75
C GLY A 654 -14.37 -11.52 40.82
N LYS A 655 -13.15 -11.11 41.21
CA LYS A 655 -12.91 -10.01 42.15
C LYS A 655 -12.68 -8.70 41.38
N SER A 656 -13.51 -7.69 41.67
CA SER A 656 -13.39 -6.35 41.11
C SER A 656 -12.05 -5.69 41.45
N GLN A 657 -11.44 -5.07 40.46
CA GLN A 657 -10.25 -4.21 40.56
C GLN A 657 -10.64 -2.73 40.45
N GLY A 658 -11.94 -2.44 40.51
CA GLY A 658 -12.52 -1.11 40.39
C GLY A 658 -12.79 -0.65 38.97
N VAL A 659 -13.56 0.41 38.87
CA VAL A 659 -13.93 1.06 37.62
C VAL A 659 -12.85 2.05 37.20
N ARG A 660 -12.58 2.14 35.92
CA ARG A 660 -11.80 3.23 35.30
C ARG A 660 -12.68 3.95 34.31
N THR A 661 -12.49 5.27 34.23
CA THR A 661 -13.21 6.16 33.29
C THR A 661 -12.20 6.96 32.52
N LYS A 662 -12.47 7.20 31.24
CA LYS A 662 -11.64 8.05 30.38
C LYS A 662 -11.65 9.51 30.89
N GLU A 663 -10.47 10.10 31.01
CA GLU A 663 -10.30 11.46 31.54
C GLU A 663 -10.43 12.52 30.43
N MET A 664 -11.67 12.81 30.04
CA MET A 664 -11.96 13.75 28.92
C MET A 664 -11.58 15.21 29.24
N SER A 665 -11.26 15.54 30.48
CA SER A 665 -10.75 16.85 30.90
C SER A 665 -9.27 17.07 30.55
N VAL A 666 -8.55 16.02 30.20
CA VAL A 666 -7.17 16.11 29.72
C VAL A 666 -7.16 16.76 28.34
N THR A 667 -6.39 17.85 28.18
CA THR A 667 -6.22 18.59 26.93
C THR A 667 -4.74 18.70 26.59
N LEU A 668 -4.47 19.11 25.36
CA LEU A 668 -3.10 19.38 24.90
C LEU A 668 -2.36 20.34 25.84
N HIS A 669 -3.00 21.42 26.26
CA HIS A 669 -2.37 22.49 27.05
C HIS A 669 -2.24 22.19 28.55
N ASN A 670 -3.04 21.26 29.11
CA ASN A 670 -2.95 20.89 30.54
C ASN A 670 -2.21 19.57 30.80
N SER A 671 -1.56 18.99 29.79
CA SER A 671 -0.89 17.68 29.84
C SER A 671 0.46 17.64 29.12
N SER A 672 1.25 18.71 29.23
CA SER A 672 2.51 18.86 28.48
C SER A 672 3.78 18.78 29.33
N SER A 673 3.66 18.45 30.61
CA SER A 673 4.80 18.33 31.54
C SER A 673 5.45 16.96 31.48
N LYS A 674 6.72 16.86 31.98
CA LYS A 674 7.40 15.57 32.15
C LYS A 674 6.70 14.68 33.19
N GLU A 675 6.07 15.30 34.18
CA GLU A 675 5.29 14.59 35.20
C GLU A 675 4.02 13.99 34.59
N ASP A 676 3.35 14.71 33.70
CA ASP A 676 2.20 14.20 32.93
C ASP A 676 2.59 13.04 32.02
N ASP A 677 3.76 13.13 31.37
CA ASP A 677 4.29 12.02 30.56
C ASP A 677 4.59 10.78 31.42
N ALA A 678 5.25 10.95 32.58
CA ALA A 678 5.54 9.85 33.49
C ALA A 678 4.26 9.23 34.09
N ALA A 679 3.24 10.04 34.35
CA ALA A 679 1.94 9.61 34.84
C ALA A 679 1.02 9.03 33.74
N LEU A 680 1.45 9.00 32.51
CA LEU A 680 0.67 8.60 31.32
C LEU A 680 -0.66 9.37 31.24
N THR A 681 -0.61 10.70 31.49
CA THR A 681 -1.81 11.55 31.63
C THR A 681 -2.60 11.60 30.33
N ARG A 682 -1.96 11.78 29.16
CA ARG A 682 -2.63 11.80 27.84
C ARG A 682 -3.28 10.46 27.51
N GLN A 683 -2.65 9.35 27.91
CA GLN A 683 -3.16 8.00 27.66
C GLN A 683 -4.50 7.77 28.37
N LYS A 684 -4.74 8.37 29.54
CA LYS A 684 -6.00 8.28 30.31
C LYS A 684 -7.21 8.86 29.56
N ARG A 685 -7.00 9.76 28.59
CA ARG A 685 -8.09 10.26 27.72
C ARG A 685 -8.57 9.20 26.71
N TYR A 686 -7.69 8.25 26.32
CA TYR A 686 -7.94 7.32 25.21
C TYR A 686 -8.05 5.87 25.64
N ARG A 687 -7.33 5.44 26.69
CA ARG A 687 -7.33 4.06 27.20
C ARG A 687 -7.66 3.99 28.68
N LEU A 688 -8.15 2.84 29.14
CA LEU A 688 -8.40 2.57 30.55
C LEU A 688 -7.24 1.72 31.10
N MET A 689 -6.68 2.12 32.26
CA MET A 689 -5.43 1.53 32.77
C MET A 689 -5.54 1.16 34.24
N TRP A 690 -5.22 -0.07 34.62
CA TRP A 690 -5.06 -0.59 35.97
C TRP A 690 -3.59 -0.93 36.17
N MET A 691 -2.81 -0.01 36.71
CA MET A 691 -1.34 -0.08 36.80
C MET A 691 -0.82 -0.99 37.90
N ASP A 692 -1.61 -1.27 38.94
CA ASP A 692 -1.24 -1.99 40.14
C ASP A 692 -1.81 -3.42 40.23
N THR A 693 -2.40 -3.88 39.13
CA THR A 693 -2.92 -5.24 39.00
C THR A 693 -1.83 -6.27 39.23
N ARG A 694 -2.12 -7.32 40.03
CA ARG A 694 -1.20 -8.42 40.28
C ARG A 694 -1.64 -9.67 39.54
N TYR A 695 -0.72 -10.33 38.85
CA TYR A 695 -1.02 -11.56 38.14
C TYR A 695 -1.41 -12.70 39.06
N GLU A 696 -2.58 -13.26 38.83
CA GLU A 696 -3.06 -14.54 39.36
C GLU A 696 -3.61 -15.35 38.17
N PRO A 697 -3.18 -16.63 37.99
CA PRO A 697 -3.74 -17.49 36.94
C PRO A 697 -5.27 -17.57 37.05
N GLY A 698 -5.95 -17.58 35.91
CA GLY A 698 -7.41 -17.69 35.83
C GLY A 698 -8.03 -16.77 34.79
N THR A 699 -9.08 -16.05 35.17
CA THR A 699 -9.91 -15.25 34.26
C THR A 699 -9.70 -13.75 34.49
N VAL A 700 -9.46 -13.03 33.43
CA VAL A 700 -9.58 -11.57 33.38
C VAL A 700 -10.85 -11.24 32.61
N LYS A 701 -11.76 -10.52 33.28
CA LYS A 701 -13.02 -10.06 32.67
C LYS A 701 -13.10 -8.55 32.75
N VAL A 702 -13.57 -7.95 31.66
CA VAL A 702 -13.86 -6.52 31.58
C VAL A 702 -15.33 -6.34 31.23
N VAL A 703 -16.02 -5.51 31.99
CA VAL A 703 -17.40 -5.09 31.76
C VAL A 703 -17.37 -3.61 31.42
N ALA A 704 -17.79 -3.26 30.18
CA ALA A 704 -17.84 -1.88 29.71
C ALA A 704 -19.20 -1.25 29.99
N TYR A 705 -19.18 0.03 30.33
CA TYR A 705 -20.37 0.80 30.65
C TYR A 705 -20.59 1.94 29.68
N ASP A 706 -21.85 2.27 29.43
CA ASP A 706 -22.24 3.49 28.70
C ASP A 706 -22.13 4.73 29.62
N LYS A 707 -22.43 5.92 29.07
CA LYS A 707 -22.41 7.19 29.83
C LYS A 707 -23.47 7.29 30.94
N ASN A 708 -24.44 6.38 30.97
CA ASN A 708 -25.47 6.31 32.00
C ASN A 708 -25.09 5.27 33.11
N GLY A 709 -23.97 4.58 32.98
CA GLY A 709 -23.52 3.54 33.92
C GLY A 709 -24.15 2.16 33.67
N ASN A 710 -24.83 1.95 32.55
CA ASN A 710 -25.37 0.63 32.20
C ASN A 710 -24.27 -0.25 31.58
N ALA A 711 -24.19 -1.52 32.00
CA ALA A 711 -23.34 -2.50 31.37
C ALA A 711 -23.82 -2.79 29.95
N VAL A 712 -22.93 -2.63 28.97
CA VAL A 712 -23.28 -2.69 27.52
C VAL A 712 -22.41 -3.69 26.74
N ALA A 713 -21.28 -4.11 27.27
CA ALA A 713 -20.43 -5.12 26.66
C ALA A 713 -19.54 -5.79 27.71
N GLU A 714 -19.13 -7.01 27.43
CA GLU A 714 -18.12 -7.69 28.25
C GLU A 714 -17.15 -8.49 27.39
N LYS A 715 -15.94 -8.72 27.90
CA LYS A 715 -14.92 -9.55 27.29
C LYS A 715 -14.15 -10.29 28.37
N GLU A 716 -13.84 -11.55 28.12
CA GLU A 716 -13.00 -12.38 28.98
C GLU A 716 -11.79 -12.91 28.21
N ILE A 717 -10.67 -13.03 28.91
CA ILE A 717 -9.48 -13.79 28.50
C ILE A 717 -9.07 -14.69 29.68
N HIS A 718 -8.41 -15.80 29.37
CA HIS A 718 -8.08 -16.81 30.35
C HIS A 718 -6.60 -17.18 30.28
N THR A 719 -6.04 -17.58 31.41
CA THR A 719 -4.76 -18.27 31.43
C THR A 719 -4.87 -19.56 30.63
N ALA A 720 -4.05 -19.69 29.59
CA ALA A 720 -4.04 -20.88 28.75
C ALA A 720 -3.46 -22.08 29.50
N GLY A 721 -4.01 -23.25 29.24
CA GLY A 721 -3.43 -24.53 29.61
C GLY A 721 -2.33 -24.97 28.66
N LYS A 722 -1.98 -26.26 28.70
CA LYS A 722 -0.99 -26.84 27.77
C LYS A 722 -1.52 -26.84 26.34
N PRO A 723 -0.63 -26.64 25.34
CA PRO A 723 -0.96 -26.79 23.93
C PRO A 723 -1.70 -28.11 23.65
N HIS A 724 -2.82 -28.05 22.92
CA HIS A 724 -3.69 -29.19 22.69
C HIS A 724 -3.99 -29.43 21.21
N HIS A 725 -4.41 -28.40 20.47
CA HIS A 725 -4.77 -28.54 19.06
C HIS A 725 -4.46 -27.26 18.27
N ILE A 726 -4.35 -27.42 16.94
CA ILE A 726 -4.27 -26.33 15.99
C ILE A 726 -5.69 -25.86 15.64
N GLU A 727 -5.90 -24.55 15.61
CA GLU A 727 -7.06 -23.90 15.02
C GLU A 727 -6.65 -23.20 13.72
N LEU A 728 -7.49 -23.29 12.68
CA LEU A 728 -7.29 -22.66 11.39
C LEU A 728 -8.44 -21.71 11.07
N SER A 729 -8.12 -20.53 10.59
CA SER A 729 -9.11 -19.59 10.05
C SER A 729 -8.58 -18.90 8.79
N ALA A 730 -9.34 -18.97 7.70
CA ALA A 730 -9.00 -18.30 6.45
C ALA A 730 -9.70 -16.95 6.35
N ASP A 731 -9.05 -15.97 5.73
CA ASP A 731 -9.68 -14.70 5.38
C ASP A 731 -10.74 -14.86 4.28
N ARG A 732 -10.55 -15.83 3.37
CA ARG A 732 -11.50 -16.21 2.31
C ARG A 732 -11.43 -17.71 2.06
N THR A 733 -12.59 -18.33 1.89
CA THR A 733 -12.73 -19.77 1.60
C THR A 733 -13.14 -20.07 0.15
N ARG A 734 -13.60 -19.04 -0.59
CA ARG A 734 -13.90 -19.10 -2.03
C ARG A 734 -12.93 -18.24 -2.79
N LEU A 735 -12.27 -18.81 -3.77
CA LEU A 735 -11.15 -18.23 -4.50
C LEU A 735 -11.38 -18.37 -6.00
N THR A 736 -10.81 -17.47 -6.79
CA THR A 736 -10.85 -17.56 -8.25
C THR A 736 -9.78 -18.51 -8.77
N ALA A 737 -10.14 -19.41 -9.70
CA ALA A 737 -9.23 -20.36 -10.34
C ALA A 737 -8.39 -19.69 -11.45
N ASP A 738 -7.63 -18.64 -11.12
CA ASP A 738 -6.85 -17.84 -12.06
C ASP A 738 -5.32 -18.03 -11.95
N GLY A 739 -4.89 -18.91 -11.01
CA GLY A 739 -3.47 -19.14 -10.73
C GLY A 739 -2.80 -18.02 -9.91
N LYS A 740 -3.54 -17.03 -9.39
CA LYS A 740 -3.01 -15.86 -8.68
C LYS A 740 -3.74 -15.56 -7.38
N ASP A 741 -5.01 -15.93 -7.26
CA ASP A 741 -5.81 -15.61 -6.10
C ASP A 741 -5.27 -16.30 -4.84
N LEU A 742 -5.35 -15.62 -3.70
CA LEU A 742 -4.74 -16.04 -2.44
C LEU A 742 -5.77 -16.18 -1.32
N SER A 743 -5.53 -17.14 -0.43
CA SER A 743 -6.12 -17.20 0.90
C SER A 743 -5.05 -17.14 1.96
N PHE A 744 -5.26 -16.29 2.97
CA PHE A 744 -4.39 -16.12 4.13
C PHE A 744 -5.00 -16.86 5.32
N ILE A 745 -4.32 -17.91 5.75
CA ILE A 745 -4.78 -18.82 6.78
C ILE A 745 -4.04 -18.52 8.07
N ASN A 746 -4.74 -17.99 9.08
CA ASN A 746 -4.19 -17.87 10.43
C ASN A 746 -4.15 -19.26 11.08
N VAL A 747 -2.99 -19.63 11.59
CA VAL A 747 -2.71 -20.91 12.26
C VAL A 747 -2.39 -20.58 13.73
N ARG A 748 -3.19 -21.12 14.65
CA ARG A 748 -3.08 -20.88 16.09
C ARG A 748 -2.93 -22.18 16.84
N VAL A 749 -2.08 -22.21 17.86
CA VAL A 749 -2.04 -23.31 18.83
C VAL A 749 -2.80 -22.89 20.08
N VAL A 750 -3.78 -23.70 20.43
CA VAL A 750 -4.67 -23.43 21.56
C VAL A 750 -4.69 -24.61 22.56
N ASP A 751 -5.11 -24.32 23.77
CA ASP A 751 -5.34 -25.32 24.80
C ASP A 751 -6.64 -26.10 24.57
N LYS A 752 -7.00 -27.02 25.45
CA LYS A 752 -8.22 -27.83 25.34
C LYS A 752 -9.53 -27.02 25.34
N ASN A 753 -9.48 -25.77 25.86
CA ASN A 753 -10.62 -24.88 26.00
C ASN A 753 -10.68 -23.83 24.87
N GLY A 754 -9.72 -23.84 23.92
CA GLY A 754 -9.63 -22.85 22.83
C GLY A 754 -8.87 -21.57 23.18
N ASN A 755 -8.21 -21.50 24.34
CA ASN A 755 -7.39 -20.36 24.68
C ASN A 755 -6.06 -20.40 23.93
N LEU A 756 -5.67 -19.28 23.32
CA LEU A 756 -4.36 -19.17 22.66
C LEU A 756 -3.23 -19.43 23.64
N CYS A 757 -2.29 -20.27 23.26
CA CYS A 757 -1.07 -20.54 24.00
C CYS A 757 0.04 -19.57 23.55
N PRO A 758 0.23 -18.39 24.15
CA PRO A 758 1.13 -17.36 23.64
C PRO A 758 2.62 -17.78 23.68
N ASP A 759 2.97 -18.72 24.55
CA ASP A 759 4.35 -19.25 24.66
C ASP A 759 4.62 -20.39 23.68
N ALA A 760 3.66 -20.79 22.86
CA ALA A 760 3.84 -21.86 21.87
C ALA A 760 4.74 -21.40 20.73
N THR A 761 5.90 -22.07 20.58
CA THR A 761 6.91 -21.83 19.55
C THR A 761 7.10 -23.05 18.63
N HIS A 762 6.13 -23.95 18.59
CA HIS A 762 6.20 -25.22 17.86
C HIS A 762 6.46 -24.96 16.36
N PRO A 763 7.32 -25.77 15.70
CA PRO A 763 7.44 -25.76 14.25
C PRO A 763 6.21 -26.41 13.62
N VAL A 764 5.46 -25.64 12.83
CA VAL A 764 4.25 -26.12 12.13
C VAL A 764 4.59 -26.42 10.68
N LYS A 765 4.27 -27.63 10.23
CA LYS A 765 4.40 -28.08 8.84
C LYS A 765 3.08 -27.89 8.11
N PHE A 766 3.15 -27.43 6.85
CA PHE A 766 2.03 -27.17 5.98
C PHE A 766 1.99 -28.16 4.81
N THR A 767 0.78 -28.59 4.43
CA THR A 767 0.54 -29.40 3.24
C THR A 767 -0.69 -28.85 2.52
N VAL A 768 -0.58 -28.65 1.20
CA VAL A 768 -1.69 -28.24 0.34
C VAL A 768 -1.92 -29.30 -0.72
N ARG A 769 -3.18 -29.67 -0.93
CA ARG A 769 -3.61 -30.63 -1.94
C ARG A 769 -4.79 -30.10 -2.75
N GLY A 770 -4.96 -30.58 -3.98
CA GLY A 770 -6.06 -30.20 -4.87
C GLY A 770 -5.70 -29.01 -5.77
N ALA A 771 -6.66 -28.10 -5.97
CA ALA A 771 -6.59 -26.98 -6.90
C ALA A 771 -5.80 -25.76 -6.36
N GLY A 772 -4.88 -25.96 -5.42
CA GLY A 772 -4.05 -24.93 -4.83
C GLY A 772 -2.64 -25.39 -4.51
N VAL A 773 -1.75 -24.43 -4.25
CA VAL A 773 -0.36 -24.66 -3.85
C VAL A 773 -0.01 -23.82 -2.62
N TYR A 774 0.94 -24.31 -1.81
CA TYR A 774 1.54 -23.51 -0.74
C TYR A 774 2.39 -22.40 -1.36
N ARG A 775 2.21 -21.16 -0.89
CA ARG A 775 2.92 -20.00 -1.43
C ARG A 775 4.01 -19.48 -0.50
N ALA A 776 3.65 -19.19 0.75
CA ALA A 776 4.54 -18.63 1.75
C ALA A 776 3.92 -18.73 3.15
N ALA A 777 4.73 -18.47 4.20
CA ALA A 777 4.25 -18.19 5.54
C ALA A 777 5.08 -17.10 6.22
N SER A 778 4.50 -16.45 7.23
CA SER A 778 5.20 -15.56 8.16
C SER A 778 4.62 -15.70 9.56
N ASN A 779 5.49 -15.65 10.58
CA ASN A 779 5.08 -15.62 11.99
C ASN A 779 5.10 -14.20 12.59
N GLY A 780 5.59 -13.20 11.84
CA GLY A 780 5.67 -11.81 12.29
C GLY A 780 6.84 -11.51 13.24
N ASN A 781 7.74 -12.47 13.48
CA ASN A 781 8.94 -12.25 14.30
C ASN A 781 10.03 -11.59 13.46
N SER A 782 10.47 -10.39 13.86
CA SER A 782 11.51 -9.61 13.17
C SER A 782 12.90 -10.26 13.17
N THR A 783 13.12 -11.29 13.97
CA THR A 783 14.40 -11.97 14.12
C THR A 783 14.42 -13.39 13.55
N ASP A 784 13.32 -13.85 12.94
CA ASP A 784 13.23 -15.20 12.38
C ASP A 784 13.80 -15.23 10.96
N LEU A 785 14.90 -15.99 10.76
CA LEU A 785 15.60 -16.11 9.48
C LEU A 785 15.10 -17.29 8.63
N GLU A 786 14.02 -17.96 9.03
CA GLU A 786 13.45 -19.04 8.21
C GLU A 786 12.87 -18.46 6.92
N SER A 787 13.16 -19.13 5.78
CA SER A 787 12.64 -18.71 4.48
C SER A 787 11.11 -18.67 4.50
N PHE A 788 10.51 -17.60 3.99
CA PHE A 788 9.06 -17.48 3.86
C PHE A 788 8.43 -18.57 2.98
N GLN A 789 9.21 -19.16 2.05
CA GLN A 789 8.77 -20.24 1.18
C GLN A 789 8.96 -21.62 1.79
N SER A 790 9.54 -21.73 3.00
CA SER A 790 9.64 -22.99 3.72
C SER A 790 8.24 -23.54 4.01
N PRO A 791 7.95 -24.83 3.71
CA PRO A 791 6.67 -25.43 4.04
C PRO A 791 6.54 -25.77 5.54
N GLN A 792 7.40 -25.20 6.35
CA GLN A 792 7.41 -25.29 7.80
C GLN A 792 7.86 -23.96 8.38
N MET A 793 7.26 -23.52 9.48
CA MET A 793 7.63 -22.29 10.20
C MET A 793 7.29 -22.42 11.68
N LYS A 794 8.12 -21.83 12.57
CA LYS A 794 7.81 -21.74 14.00
C LYS A 794 6.69 -20.74 14.26
N LEU A 795 5.91 -20.99 15.30
CA LEU A 795 4.95 -19.99 15.81
C LEU A 795 5.67 -18.87 16.56
N PHE A 796 5.09 -17.68 16.49
CA PHE A 796 5.46 -16.54 17.34
C PHE A 796 4.22 -16.00 18.04
N GLY A 797 4.27 -15.89 19.37
CA GLY A 797 3.09 -15.57 20.17
C GLY A 797 1.94 -16.59 19.97
N GLY A 798 2.27 -17.87 19.75
CA GLY A 798 1.31 -18.95 19.55
C GLY A 798 0.62 -19.01 18.18
N GLN A 799 1.01 -18.17 17.21
CA GLN A 799 0.34 -18.09 15.89
C GLN A 799 1.25 -17.66 14.76
N LEU A 800 0.79 -17.89 13.54
CA LEU A 800 1.41 -17.44 12.29
C LEU A 800 0.34 -17.35 11.17
N THR A 801 0.71 -16.81 10.02
CA THR A 801 -0.10 -16.83 8.79
C THR A 801 0.57 -17.68 7.72
N ALA A 802 -0.15 -18.65 7.14
CA ALA A 802 0.23 -19.38 5.93
C ALA A 802 -0.60 -18.90 4.73
N ILE A 803 -0.01 -18.90 3.54
CA ILE A 803 -0.64 -18.38 2.32
C ILE A 803 -0.76 -19.50 1.30
N VAL A 804 -1.98 -19.72 0.81
CA VAL A 804 -2.31 -20.66 -0.26
C VAL A 804 -2.68 -19.87 -1.51
N GLN A 805 -2.13 -20.29 -2.65
CA GLN A 805 -2.39 -19.72 -3.97
C GLN A 805 -3.18 -20.72 -4.80
N THR A 806 -4.19 -20.25 -5.55
CA THR A 806 -4.94 -21.11 -6.50
C THR A 806 -4.09 -21.55 -7.68
N THR A 807 -4.49 -22.63 -8.32
CA THR A 807 -4.06 -22.96 -9.67
C THR A 807 -5.11 -22.48 -10.69
N GLU A 808 -4.87 -22.70 -11.99
CA GLU A 808 -5.85 -22.43 -13.05
C GLU A 808 -6.95 -23.51 -13.13
N GLN A 809 -6.92 -24.48 -12.25
CA GLN A 809 -7.91 -25.54 -12.18
C GLN A 809 -8.90 -25.24 -11.06
N ALA A 810 -10.19 -25.24 -11.39
CA ALA A 810 -11.25 -25.18 -10.39
C ALA A 810 -11.33 -26.50 -9.61
N GLY A 811 -11.68 -26.42 -8.34
CA GLY A 811 -11.84 -27.59 -7.48
C GLY A 811 -11.56 -27.31 -6.01
N PRO A 812 -11.65 -28.36 -5.16
CA PRO A 812 -11.34 -28.24 -3.74
C PRO A 812 -9.84 -28.03 -3.52
N VAL A 813 -9.53 -27.22 -2.51
CA VAL A 813 -8.19 -27.00 -1.99
C VAL A 813 -8.17 -27.41 -0.52
N VAL A 814 -7.35 -28.36 -0.17
CA VAL A 814 -7.23 -28.86 1.21
C VAL A 814 -5.92 -28.41 1.81
N PHE A 815 -5.99 -27.54 2.81
CA PHE A 815 -4.85 -27.09 3.61
C PHE A 815 -4.79 -27.86 4.93
N GLU A 816 -3.64 -28.41 5.28
CA GLU A 816 -3.38 -29.12 6.53
C GLU A 816 -2.19 -28.49 7.26
N ALA A 817 -2.35 -28.26 8.55
CA ALA A 817 -1.27 -27.82 9.46
C ALA A 817 -1.05 -28.86 10.56
N SER A 818 0.20 -29.21 10.81
CA SER A 818 0.58 -30.24 11.79
C SER A 818 1.86 -29.86 12.54
N THR A 819 1.95 -30.28 13.81
CA THR A 819 3.17 -30.13 14.62
C THR A 819 3.21 -31.27 15.66
N PRO A 820 4.41 -31.70 16.08
CA PRO A 820 4.54 -32.79 17.08
C PRO A 820 3.88 -32.40 18.41
N GLY A 821 3.17 -33.39 19.01
CA GLY A 821 2.57 -33.23 20.35
C GLY A 821 1.29 -32.42 20.42
N VAL A 822 0.80 -31.89 19.31
CA VAL A 822 -0.43 -31.09 19.20
C VAL A 822 -1.31 -31.70 18.10
N LYS A 823 -2.62 -31.78 18.32
CA LYS A 823 -3.57 -32.32 17.32
C LYS A 823 -3.57 -31.42 16.08
N SER A 824 -3.36 -32.00 14.90
CA SER A 824 -3.40 -31.33 13.59
C SER A 824 -4.80 -30.84 13.23
N ALA A 825 -4.85 -29.89 12.29
CA ALA A 825 -6.09 -29.36 11.74
C ALA A 825 -6.05 -29.32 10.21
N THR A 826 -7.24 -29.41 9.61
CA THR A 826 -7.45 -29.35 8.16
C THR A 826 -8.52 -28.29 7.87
N LEU A 827 -8.31 -27.54 6.78
CA LEU A 827 -9.24 -26.52 6.29
C LEU A 827 -9.49 -26.76 4.79
N GLU A 828 -10.75 -26.71 4.38
CA GLU A 828 -11.13 -26.82 2.98
C GLU A 828 -11.48 -25.45 2.41
N LEU A 829 -10.94 -25.15 1.22
CA LEU A 829 -11.22 -23.98 0.40
C LEU A 829 -11.75 -24.45 -0.96
N ILE A 830 -12.39 -23.59 -1.70
CA ILE A 830 -12.90 -23.86 -3.04
C ILE A 830 -12.30 -22.86 -4.02
N SER A 831 -11.66 -23.37 -5.07
CA SER A 831 -11.23 -22.60 -6.25
C SER A 831 -12.28 -22.78 -7.35
N GLU A 832 -12.87 -21.68 -7.85
CA GLU A 832 -14.00 -21.68 -8.81
C GLU A 832 -13.81 -20.69 -9.95
#